data_04839889321d735367d7439d247f63dc
#
_entry.id   04839889321d735367d7439d247f63dc
#
_cell.length_a   1.000
_cell.length_b   1.000
_cell.length_c   1.000
_cell.angle_alpha   90.00
_cell.angle_beta   90.00
_cell.angle_gamma   90.00
#
_symmetry.space_group_name_H-M   'P 1'
#
loop_
_entity.id
_entity.type
_entity.pdbx_description
1 polymer ?
#
loop_
_entity_poly.entity_id
_entity_poly.type
_entity_poly.pdbx_seq_one_letter_code
_entity_poly.pdbx_strand_id
1 'polypeptide(L)'
;MISVVSLPTNLTVSTNIIATSVPKTRKQSRPLNSDLRSLTKSGKLDEALRLIESSRSESAAAEPDLESYSLLLHACISRKSLEHGRRLYLHLLLSKEKGNHDLLKNPILTSKFITLYSVCGLIDEARQVFQDGLKDENVPESVWVAMAIGFSRNGYSKEALFVYRGMLSRLVQPGNFAFSMALKACTDLLELSTGRAVHAQIIKCNEEADQVVNNALLRLYAECGCLDEVLRVFEEMPNRNIVSWNSLIAGYIRHEQVSESLGAFRRMQGEEIGFSWVTLTTVLPVCSLVTALNSGREIHAQIVKSTRKPDVPILNSLMDMYAKCGAIDYCRRVFEGMWSKDLTSWNTMLMGYAINGRIQDAVGIFNKMVDSGIRPDSVTFIALLSGCSHGGLTEEGQRLFNKMRKHYGVSPTVEHYACLVDMLGRAGSIKEALEVVKLMPMRPSGSIWGSLLNSCRLHGKVSLGQFIAERLFEIEPSNQGNYVMLSNIYANAGMWDNVKAVREMMERRGMKKEVGCSWIQIKNRIHTFVAGGGFEFRNSAEYKKVWNELKNAMEVFGYVPRTDVVLHDVNEEIKAMWVCAHSERLATVFALIHTSIGMPIRITKNLRVCVDCHAWIKIVSRVTGRVIVLRDTNRFHHFREGACSSPIEKLQFPWIAHIKLPNASIPHLYDLLHSLMLVLLVELGYQYYSKNHKSHWNSSTGILF
;
A
#
# COMPACT_ATOMS: atom_id res chain seq x y z
N MET A 1 -0.76 -5.81 -4.07
CA MET A 1 -0.02 -5.86 -5.35
C MET A 1 1.20 -4.97 -5.22
N ILE A 2 2.34 -5.56 -4.96
CA ILE A 2 3.62 -4.85 -4.86
C ILE A 2 4.19 -4.86 -6.28
N SER A 3 4.16 -3.71 -6.95
CA SER A 3 4.81 -3.53 -8.24
C SER A 3 6.32 -3.73 -8.07
N VAL A 4 6.85 -4.59 -8.92
CA VAL A 4 8.27 -4.85 -9.10
C VAL A 4 8.98 -3.51 -9.34
N VAL A 5 9.73 -3.05 -8.35
CA VAL A 5 10.65 -1.91 -8.50
C VAL A 5 11.79 -2.38 -9.40
N SER A 6 11.76 -1.95 -10.64
CA SER A 6 12.90 -2.07 -11.54
C SER A 6 14.08 -1.28 -10.93
N LEU A 7 15.16 -1.99 -10.62
CA LEU A 7 16.43 -1.39 -10.26
C LEU A 7 16.90 -0.45 -11.39
N PRO A 8 17.48 0.69 -11.06
CA PRO A 8 18.04 1.59 -12.08
C PRO A 8 19.11 0.85 -12.89
N THR A 9 18.99 0.92 -14.20
CA THR A 9 19.85 0.28 -15.21
C THR A 9 21.25 0.92 -15.33
N ASN A 10 21.66 1.74 -14.39
CA ASN A 10 22.96 2.42 -14.39
C ASN A 10 23.83 1.96 -13.20
N LEU A 11 24.21 0.68 -13.20
CA LEU A 11 25.44 0.25 -12.55
C LEU A 11 26.56 0.39 -13.59
N THR A 12 27.11 1.60 -13.69
CA THR A 12 28.47 1.77 -14.23
C THR A 12 29.41 1.09 -13.26
N VAL A 13 29.80 -0.12 -13.59
CA VAL A 13 30.88 -0.82 -12.91
C VAL A 13 32.16 -0.03 -13.22
N SER A 14 32.55 0.84 -12.30
CA SER A 14 33.89 1.41 -12.29
C SER A 14 34.87 0.29 -11.92
N THR A 15 35.40 -0.38 -12.92
CA THR A 15 36.49 -1.32 -12.76
C THR A 15 37.78 -0.55 -12.48
N ASN A 16 38.04 -0.20 -11.23
CA ASN A 16 39.37 0.07 -10.77
C ASN A 16 40.07 -1.29 -10.51
N ILE A 17 40.55 -1.90 -11.58
CA ILE A 17 41.46 -3.03 -11.50
C ILE A 17 42.87 -2.45 -11.32
N ILE A 18 43.43 -2.67 -10.13
CA ILE A 18 44.87 -2.48 -9.89
C ILE A 18 45.61 -3.41 -10.86
N ALA A 19 46.23 -2.81 -11.86
CA ALA A 19 47.06 -3.53 -12.83
C ALA A 19 48.33 -4.01 -12.14
N THR A 20 48.37 -5.28 -11.76
CA THR A 20 49.66 -5.94 -11.53
C THR A 20 50.36 -6.07 -12.89
N SER A 21 51.53 -5.48 -12.99
CA SER A 21 52.36 -5.40 -14.19
C SER A 21 52.85 -6.77 -14.64
N VAL A 22 52.22 -7.29 -15.71
CA VAL A 22 52.79 -8.42 -16.49
C VAL A 22 53.70 -7.84 -17.58
N PRO A 23 54.90 -8.41 -17.83
CA PRO A 23 55.84 -7.81 -18.76
C PRO A 23 55.31 -7.81 -20.20
N LYS A 24 55.29 -6.63 -20.83
CA LYS A 24 54.85 -6.42 -22.20
C LYS A 24 55.87 -6.98 -23.19
N THR A 25 55.61 -8.15 -23.76
CA THR A 25 56.20 -8.49 -25.06
C THR A 25 55.37 -7.82 -26.16
N ARG A 26 55.92 -6.75 -26.68
CA ARG A 26 55.35 -5.88 -27.72
C ARG A 26 55.53 -6.55 -29.09
N LYS A 27 54.48 -7.21 -29.64
CA LYS A 27 54.40 -7.49 -31.09
C LYS A 27 53.50 -6.47 -31.76
N GLN A 28 54.00 -5.86 -32.83
CA GLN A 28 53.39 -4.81 -33.63
C GLN A 28 52.14 -5.32 -34.38
N SER A 29 50.93 -5.18 -33.80
CA SER A 29 49.63 -5.32 -34.51
C SER A 29 48.76 -4.11 -34.19
N ARG A 30 49.28 -2.91 -34.39
CA ARG A 30 48.64 -1.65 -33.92
C ARG A 30 47.49 -1.11 -34.75
N PRO A 31 47.31 -1.28 -36.07
CA PRO A 31 46.18 -0.68 -36.73
C PRO A 31 44.85 -1.35 -36.41
N LEU A 32 44.73 -2.67 -36.45
CA LEU A 32 43.48 -3.43 -36.26
C LEU A 32 42.83 -3.14 -34.92
N ASN A 33 43.57 -3.26 -33.82
CA ASN A 33 43.01 -3.06 -32.47
C ASN A 33 42.59 -1.59 -32.23
N SER A 34 43.30 -0.61 -32.83
CA SER A 34 42.96 0.80 -32.78
C SER A 34 41.61 1.07 -33.48
N ASP A 35 41.44 0.50 -34.67
CA ASP A 35 40.22 0.65 -35.48
C ASP A 35 39.02 -0.03 -34.82
N LEU A 36 39.22 -1.24 -34.28
CA LEU A 36 38.19 -1.95 -33.51
C LEU A 36 37.69 -1.14 -32.30
N ARG A 37 38.63 -0.56 -31.55
CA ARG A 37 38.26 0.30 -30.38
C ARG A 37 37.53 1.57 -30.82
N SER A 38 37.93 2.20 -31.91
CA SER A 38 37.27 3.38 -32.48
C SER A 38 35.85 3.08 -32.94
N LEU A 39 35.68 1.98 -33.73
CA LEU A 39 34.39 1.53 -34.23
C LEU A 39 33.44 1.13 -33.09
N THR A 40 33.97 0.46 -32.07
CA THR A 40 33.18 0.07 -30.87
C THR A 40 32.70 1.29 -30.12
N LYS A 41 33.57 2.29 -29.89
CA LYS A 41 33.20 3.56 -29.23
C LYS A 41 32.16 4.36 -30.02
N SER A 42 32.28 4.37 -31.38
CA SER A 42 31.30 5.02 -32.26
C SER A 42 30.01 4.22 -32.46
N GLY A 43 29.96 3.01 -31.91
CA GLY A 43 28.76 2.17 -31.95
C GLY A 43 28.53 1.40 -33.23
N LYS A 44 29.50 1.30 -34.11
CA LYS A 44 29.42 0.61 -35.39
C LYS A 44 29.87 -0.85 -35.27
N LEU A 45 29.02 -1.68 -34.58
CA LEU A 45 29.37 -3.07 -34.27
C LEU A 45 29.47 -3.95 -35.53
N ASP A 46 28.60 -3.76 -36.53
CA ASP A 46 28.65 -4.51 -37.78
C ASP A 46 29.96 -4.29 -38.55
N GLU A 47 30.43 -3.03 -38.61
CA GLU A 47 31.70 -2.70 -39.26
C GLU A 47 32.86 -3.33 -38.50
N ALA A 48 32.85 -3.24 -37.16
CA ALA A 48 33.86 -3.85 -36.33
C ALA A 48 33.97 -5.39 -36.49
N LEU A 49 32.80 -6.06 -36.56
CA LEU A 49 32.76 -7.52 -36.80
C LEU A 49 33.23 -7.93 -38.18
N ARG A 50 32.80 -7.18 -39.21
CA ARG A 50 33.32 -7.43 -40.59
C ARG A 50 34.83 -7.29 -40.66
N LEU A 51 35.39 -6.32 -39.94
CA LEU A 51 36.86 -6.11 -39.86
C LEU A 51 37.54 -7.31 -39.21
N ILE A 52 36.96 -7.88 -38.15
CA ILE A 52 37.45 -9.11 -37.48
C ILE A 52 37.37 -10.32 -38.43
N GLU A 53 36.24 -10.45 -39.12
CA GLU A 53 35.99 -11.57 -40.02
C GLU A 53 36.88 -11.52 -41.27
N SER A 54 37.19 -10.29 -41.80
CA SER A 54 38.06 -10.10 -42.94
C SER A 54 39.55 -10.27 -42.61
N SER A 55 39.98 -9.96 -41.39
CA SER A 55 41.36 -10.18 -40.94
C SER A 55 41.77 -11.66 -40.92
N ARG A 56 40.82 -12.56 -41.11
CA ARG A 56 40.96 -14.01 -41.16
C ARG A 56 41.63 -14.53 -42.44
N SER A 57 41.61 -13.76 -43.53
CA SER A 57 42.11 -14.13 -44.84
C SER A 57 43.52 -13.71 -45.12
N GLU A 58 44.07 -12.78 -44.37
CA GLU A 58 45.44 -12.28 -44.53
C GLU A 58 46.31 -12.75 -43.36
N SER A 59 47.42 -13.40 -43.69
CA SER A 59 48.48 -13.99 -42.85
C SER A 59 48.53 -13.57 -41.35
N ALA A 60 48.89 -14.52 -40.49
CA ALA A 60 49.09 -14.62 -39.02
C ALA A 60 49.50 -13.38 -38.17
N ALA A 61 49.41 -12.14 -38.69
CA ALA A 61 49.95 -10.95 -38.04
C ALA A 61 48.94 -10.02 -37.36
N ALA A 62 47.62 -10.22 -37.52
CA ALA A 62 46.61 -9.24 -37.05
C ALA A 62 45.41 -9.91 -36.37
N GLU A 63 45.61 -10.55 -35.21
CA GLU A 63 44.49 -10.99 -34.39
C GLU A 63 44.09 -9.90 -33.37
N PRO A 64 42.77 -9.77 -33.07
CA PRO A 64 42.30 -8.87 -32.03
C PRO A 64 42.86 -9.26 -30.65
N ASP A 65 43.30 -8.27 -29.88
CA ASP A 65 43.75 -8.46 -28.51
C ASP A 65 42.55 -8.69 -27.53
N LEU A 66 42.87 -9.20 -26.37
CA LEU A 66 41.88 -9.45 -25.29
C LEU A 66 41.03 -8.22 -24.98
N GLU A 67 41.65 -7.02 -24.99
CA GLU A 67 40.97 -5.78 -24.68
C GLU A 67 39.93 -5.42 -25.76
N SER A 68 40.25 -5.62 -27.03
CA SER A 68 39.32 -5.38 -28.15
C SER A 68 38.13 -6.32 -28.10
N TYR A 69 38.32 -7.62 -27.85
CA TYR A 69 37.19 -8.55 -27.61
C TYR A 69 36.36 -8.15 -26.40
N SER A 70 37.01 -7.78 -25.32
CA SER A 70 36.35 -7.34 -24.09
C SER A 70 35.46 -6.10 -24.28
N LEU A 71 35.92 -5.11 -25.07
CA LEU A 71 35.17 -3.90 -25.40
C LEU A 71 33.97 -4.21 -26.32
N LEU A 72 34.19 -5.06 -27.34
CA LEU A 72 33.13 -5.50 -28.24
C LEU A 72 32.01 -6.24 -27.52
N LEU A 73 32.37 -7.18 -26.65
CA LEU A 73 31.40 -7.91 -25.83
C LEU A 73 30.63 -6.95 -24.87
N HIS A 74 31.36 -5.97 -24.30
CA HIS A 74 30.71 -4.96 -23.49
C HIS A 74 29.66 -4.15 -24.28
N ALA A 75 29.97 -3.78 -25.53
CA ALA A 75 29.05 -3.12 -26.41
C ALA A 75 27.87 -4.01 -26.83
N CYS A 76 28.09 -5.31 -27.03
CA CYS A 76 27.02 -6.29 -27.28
C CYS A 76 26.08 -6.43 -26.06
N ILE A 77 26.63 -6.49 -24.86
CA ILE A 77 25.88 -6.57 -23.60
C ILE A 77 24.98 -5.33 -23.42
N SER A 78 25.56 -4.12 -23.58
CA SER A 78 24.84 -2.86 -23.39
C SER A 78 23.68 -2.69 -24.39
N ARG A 79 23.80 -3.24 -25.59
CA ARG A 79 22.77 -3.22 -26.64
C ARG A 79 21.87 -4.45 -26.66
N LYS A 80 22.12 -5.43 -25.81
CA LYS A 80 21.44 -6.74 -25.81
C LYS A 80 21.50 -7.42 -27.18
N SER A 81 22.60 -7.26 -27.90
CA SER A 81 22.74 -7.79 -29.27
C SER A 81 23.34 -9.18 -29.26
N LEU A 82 22.46 -10.18 -29.27
CA LEU A 82 22.82 -11.59 -29.25
C LEU A 82 23.54 -12.02 -30.53
N GLU A 83 23.10 -11.54 -31.70
CA GLU A 83 23.67 -11.93 -33.00
C GLU A 83 25.17 -11.58 -33.08
N HIS A 84 25.52 -10.34 -32.72
CA HIS A 84 26.91 -9.90 -32.70
C HIS A 84 27.76 -10.72 -31.70
N GLY A 85 27.18 -11.02 -30.53
CA GLY A 85 27.85 -11.84 -29.53
C GLY A 85 28.10 -13.28 -30.00
N ARG A 86 27.15 -13.91 -30.70
CA ARG A 86 27.34 -15.24 -31.30
C ARG A 86 28.40 -15.25 -32.40
N ARG A 87 28.45 -14.22 -33.22
CA ARG A 87 29.50 -14.06 -34.24
C ARG A 87 30.90 -13.97 -33.59
N LEU A 88 31.05 -13.20 -32.50
CA LEU A 88 32.28 -13.13 -31.73
C LEU A 88 32.65 -14.47 -31.11
N TYR A 89 31.70 -15.20 -30.56
CA TYR A 89 31.94 -16.52 -29.97
C TYR A 89 32.42 -17.53 -31.01
N LEU A 90 31.75 -17.58 -32.18
CA LEU A 90 32.17 -18.42 -33.31
C LEU A 90 33.55 -18.05 -33.85
N HIS A 91 33.87 -16.75 -33.90
CA HIS A 91 35.19 -16.31 -34.31
C HIS A 91 36.29 -16.85 -33.35
N LEU A 92 36.06 -16.76 -32.03
CA LEU A 92 36.98 -17.26 -31.02
C LEU A 92 37.14 -18.79 -31.06
N LEU A 93 36.02 -19.53 -31.30
CA LEU A 93 36.08 -21.00 -31.49
C LEU A 93 36.96 -21.40 -32.68
N LEU A 94 36.76 -20.72 -33.80
CA LEU A 94 37.53 -21.02 -35.04
C LEU A 94 38.99 -20.55 -34.96
N SER A 95 39.33 -19.56 -34.14
CA SER A 95 40.71 -19.15 -33.85
C SER A 95 41.44 -20.21 -33.00
N LYS A 96 40.72 -20.84 -32.06
CA LYS A 96 41.24 -21.95 -31.24
C LYS A 96 41.63 -23.17 -32.09
N GLU A 97 40.80 -23.56 -33.10
CA GLU A 97 41.10 -24.68 -34.00
C GLU A 97 42.39 -24.48 -34.83
N LYS A 98 42.82 -23.24 -35.03
CA LYS A 98 44.06 -22.89 -35.73
C LYS A 98 45.31 -22.88 -34.83
N GLY A 99 45.20 -23.33 -33.59
CA GLY A 99 46.32 -23.44 -32.65
C GLY A 99 46.71 -22.17 -31.92
N ASN A 100 45.85 -21.15 -31.96
CA ASN A 100 46.03 -19.91 -31.21
C ASN A 100 45.62 -20.07 -29.74
N HIS A 101 46.09 -19.17 -28.87
CA HIS A 101 45.76 -19.17 -27.44
C HIS A 101 44.25 -19.28 -27.23
N ASP A 102 43.80 -20.21 -26.40
CA ASP A 102 42.39 -20.43 -26.08
C ASP A 102 41.83 -19.25 -25.27
N LEU A 103 41.54 -18.15 -25.97
CA LEU A 103 40.97 -16.93 -25.36
C LEU A 103 39.59 -17.18 -24.77
N LEU A 104 38.87 -18.24 -25.18
CA LEU A 104 37.59 -18.63 -24.60
C LEU A 104 37.71 -19.08 -23.15
N LYS A 105 38.90 -19.57 -22.75
CA LYS A 105 39.17 -19.90 -21.35
C LYS A 105 39.54 -18.67 -20.51
N ASN A 106 39.72 -17.52 -21.13
CA ASN A 106 40.05 -16.31 -20.38
C ASN A 106 38.88 -15.88 -19.49
N PRO A 107 39.06 -15.77 -18.17
CA PRO A 107 37.96 -15.46 -17.23
C PRO A 107 37.19 -14.17 -17.54
N ILE A 108 37.87 -13.17 -18.11
CA ILE A 108 37.26 -11.89 -18.49
C ILE A 108 36.23 -12.10 -19.63
N LEU A 109 36.62 -12.87 -20.64
CA LEU A 109 35.70 -13.15 -21.76
C LEU A 109 34.62 -14.12 -21.35
N THR A 110 34.95 -15.17 -20.59
CA THR A 110 33.97 -16.12 -20.03
C THR A 110 32.89 -15.40 -19.24
N SER A 111 33.26 -14.51 -18.30
CA SER A 111 32.28 -13.76 -17.50
C SER A 111 31.42 -12.83 -18.35
N LYS A 112 31.98 -12.23 -19.42
CA LYS A 112 31.22 -11.39 -20.36
C LYS A 112 30.25 -12.16 -21.24
N PHE A 113 30.64 -13.35 -21.73
CA PHE A 113 29.73 -14.23 -22.46
C PHE A 113 28.58 -14.71 -21.57
N ILE A 114 28.87 -15.15 -20.35
CA ILE A 114 27.84 -15.48 -19.36
C ILE A 114 26.87 -14.28 -19.17
N THR A 115 27.42 -13.07 -19.00
CA THR A 115 26.62 -11.87 -18.85
C THR A 115 25.78 -11.57 -20.08
N LEU A 116 26.32 -11.70 -21.29
CA LEU A 116 25.62 -11.47 -22.56
C LEU A 116 24.44 -12.41 -22.70
N TYR A 117 24.66 -13.71 -22.57
CA TYR A 117 23.59 -14.71 -22.70
C TYR A 117 22.52 -14.51 -21.62
N SER A 118 22.94 -14.21 -20.36
CA SER A 118 22.00 -13.93 -19.27
C SER A 118 21.14 -12.69 -19.50
N VAL A 119 21.72 -11.61 -20.05
CA VAL A 119 20.98 -10.38 -20.36
C VAL A 119 20.01 -10.56 -21.53
N CYS A 120 20.32 -11.49 -22.44
CA CYS A 120 19.46 -11.88 -23.56
C CYS A 120 18.42 -12.95 -23.18
N GLY A 121 18.36 -13.40 -21.92
CA GLY A 121 17.41 -14.41 -21.45
C GLY A 121 17.77 -15.86 -21.80
N LEU A 122 18.96 -16.10 -22.31
CA LEU A 122 19.45 -17.43 -22.72
C LEU A 122 20.29 -18.05 -21.60
N ILE A 123 19.59 -18.45 -20.53
CA ILE A 123 20.25 -18.90 -19.31
C ILE A 123 20.95 -20.26 -19.46
N ASP A 124 20.47 -21.13 -20.36
CA ASP A 124 21.06 -22.45 -20.59
C ASP A 124 22.39 -22.34 -21.33
N GLU A 125 22.49 -21.43 -22.31
CA GLU A 125 23.75 -21.12 -22.99
C GLU A 125 24.75 -20.47 -22.01
N ALA A 126 24.28 -19.58 -21.15
CA ALA A 126 25.12 -19.01 -20.09
C ALA A 126 25.66 -20.10 -19.14
N ARG A 127 24.82 -21.08 -18.78
CA ARG A 127 25.17 -22.23 -17.94
C ARG A 127 26.23 -23.11 -18.62
N GLN A 128 26.09 -23.36 -19.94
CA GLN A 128 27.06 -24.14 -20.68
C GLN A 128 28.44 -23.47 -20.70
N VAL A 129 28.49 -22.17 -21.00
CA VAL A 129 29.75 -21.39 -20.97
C VAL A 129 30.35 -21.40 -19.57
N PHE A 130 29.54 -21.30 -18.52
CA PHE A 130 30.01 -21.41 -17.14
C PHE A 130 30.59 -22.78 -16.83
N GLN A 131 29.91 -23.87 -17.21
CA GLN A 131 30.38 -25.24 -16.99
C GLN A 131 31.70 -25.52 -17.71
N ASP A 132 31.84 -25.01 -18.94
CA ASP A 132 33.09 -25.13 -19.70
C ASP A 132 34.20 -24.34 -19.03
N GLY A 133 33.92 -23.16 -18.48
CA GLY A 133 34.89 -22.40 -17.69
C GLY A 133 35.29 -23.06 -16.37
N LEU A 134 34.42 -23.89 -15.78
CA LEU A 134 34.72 -24.65 -14.54
C LEU A 134 35.66 -25.83 -14.72
N LYS A 135 36.03 -26.20 -15.95
CA LYS A 135 37.03 -27.27 -16.22
C LYS A 135 38.43 -26.87 -15.78
N ASP A 136 38.69 -25.58 -15.62
CA ASP A 136 39.94 -25.08 -15.06
C ASP A 136 39.92 -25.13 -13.52
N GLU A 137 41.06 -25.46 -12.90
CA GLU A 137 41.15 -25.62 -11.43
C GLU A 137 41.01 -24.28 -10.70
N ASN A 138 41.50 -23.18 -11.29
CA ASN A 138 41.53 -21.84 -10.68
C ASN A 138 40.56 -20.86 -11.37
N VAL A 139 39.27 -21.00 -11.11
CA VAL A 139 38.25 -20.09 -11.64
C VAL A 139 38.08 -18.90 -10.69
N PRO A 140 38.36 -17.66 -11.14
CA PRO A 140 38.23 -16.49 -10.28
C PRO A 140 36.77 -16.17 -9.94
N GLU A 141 36.57 -15.45 -8.83
CA GLU A 141 35.27 -15.01 -8.33
C GLU A 141 34.38 -14.39 -9.42
N SER A 142 34.96 -13.60 -10.33
CA SER A 142 34.21 -12.87 -11.37
C SER A 142 33.36 -13.76 -12.27
N VAL A 143 33.77 -14.99 -12.55
CA VAL A 143 33.02 -15.95 -13.36
C VAL A 143 31.84 -16.52 -12.59
N TRP A 144 32.04 -16.84 -11.30
CA TRP A 144 30.98 -17.30 -10.41
C TRP A 144 29.92 -16.22 -10.19
N VAL A 145 30.37 -15.01 -9.92
CA VAL A 145 29.47 -13.83 -9.73
C VAL A 145 28.68 -13.54 -11.00
N ALA A 146 29.31 -13.59 -12.19
CA ALA A 146 28.62 -13.39 -13.46
C ALA A 146 27.45 -14.37 -13.66
N MET A 147 27.70 -15.68 -13.37
CA MET A 147 26.65 -16.70 -13.48
C MET A 147 25.53 -16.54 -12.44
N ALA A 148 25.90 -16.25 -11.20
CA ALA A 148 24.94 -16.06 -10.14
C ALA A 148 24.06 -14.81 -10.37
N ILE A 149 24.62 -13.71 -10.87
CA ILE A 149 23.86 -12.52 -11.30
C ILE A 149 22.95 -12.90 -12.49
N GLY A 150 23.45 -13.72 -13.42
CA GLY A 150 22.68 -14.21 -14.55
C GLY A 150 21.42 -14.95 -14.09
N PHE A 151 21.56 -15.89 -13.16
CA PHE A 151 20.45 -16.61 -12.55
C PHE A 151 19.49 -15.67 -11.82
N SER A 152 19.99 -14.79 -10.95
CA SER A 152 19.15 -13.85 -10.19
C SER A 152 18.35 -12.92 -11.09
N ARG A 153 18.93 -12.43 -12.20
CA ARG A 153 18.22 -11.55 -13.17
C ARG A 153 17.08 -12.27 -13.90
N ASN A 154 17.22 -13.58 -14.10
CA ASN A 154 16.22 -14.39 -14.80
C ASN A 154 15.24 -15.08 -13.82
N GLY A 155 15.24 -14.72 -12.53
CA GLY A 155 14.31 -15.26 -11.54
C GLY A 155 14.69 -16.60 -10.93
N TYR A 156 15.90 -17.11 -11.19
CA TYR A 156 16.43 -18.37 -10.68
C TYR A 156 17.27 -18.17 -9.42
N SER A 157 16.65 -17.61 -8.36
CA SER A 157 17.38 -17.23 -7.12
C SER A 157 17.92 -18.45 -6.35
N LYS A 158 17.28 -19.64 -6.47
CA LYS A 158 17.80 -20.88 -5.89
C LYS A 158 19.10 -21.32 -6.53
N GLU A 159 19.16 -21.26 -7.85
CA GLU A 159 20.33 -21.60 -8.64
C GLU A 159 21.48 -20.61 -8.38
N ALA A 160 21.14 -19.32 -8.17
CA ALA A 160 22.13 -18.32 -7.77
C ALA A 160 22.80 -18.67 -6.44
N LEU A 161 22.04 -19.11 -5.42
CA LEU A 161 22.59 -19.60 -4.15
C LEU A 161 23.36 -20.90 -4.30
N PHE A 162 22.94 -21.78 -5.20
CA PHE A 162 23.69 -23.00 -5.50
C PHE A 162 25.07 -22.67 -6.08
N VAL A 163 25.14 -21.70 -7.02
CA VAL A 163 26.41 -21.22 -7.56
C VAL A 163 27.32 -20.62 -6.48
N TYR A 164 26.75 -19.81 -5.57
CA TYR A 164 27.48 -19.24 -4.44
C TYR A 164 28.06 -20.34 -3.53
N ARG A 165 27.29 -21.37 -3.18
CA ARG A 165 27.76 -22.53 -2.41
C ARG A 165 28.85 -23.31 -3.16
N GLY A 166 28.71 -23.49 -4.49
CA GLY A 166 29.71 -24.11 -5.36
C GLY A 166 31.03 -23.34 -5.37
N MET A 167 30.99 -22.02 -5.37
CA MET A 167 32.17 -21.15 -5.25
C MET A 167 32.88 -21.39 -3.91
N LEU A 168 32.16 -21.42 -2.80
CA LEU A 168 32.72 -21.69 -1.47
C LEU A 168 33.32 -23.10 -1.37
N SER A 169 32.70 -24.13 -1.97
CA SER A 169 33.21 -25.50 -1.96
C SER A 169 34.52 -25.66 -2.70
N ARG A 170 34.82 -24.74 -3.62
CA ARG A 170 36.13 -24.66 -4.32
C ARG A 170 37.14 -23.73 -3.63
N LEU A 171 36.84 -23.30 -2.40
CA LEU A 171 37.69 -22.40 -1.61
C LEU A 171 37.95 -21.03 -2.28
N VAL A 172 37.11 -20.62 -3.21
CA VAL A 172 37.16 -19.27 -3.79
C VAL A 172 36.58 -18.29 -2.76
N GLN A 173 37.42 -17.34 -2.34
CA GLN A 173 36.97 -16.32 -1.35
C GLN A 173 35.95 -15.38 -1.98
N PRO A 174 34.76 -15.18 -1.33
CA PRO A 174 33.76 -14.24 -1.80
C PRO A 174 34.14 -12.81 -1.45
N GLY A 175 34.06 -11.92 -2.40
CA GLY A 175 34.13 -10.47 -2.18
C GLY A 175 32.74 -9.81 -2.07
N ASN A 176 32.73 -8.49 -1.99
CA ASN A 176 31.50 -7.70 -1.81
C ASN A 176 30.41 -7.95 -2.89
N PHE A 177 30.83 -8.24 -4.13
CA PHE A 177 29.89 -8.59 -5.20
C PHE A 177 29.20 -9.94 -4.97
N ALA A 178 29.96 -10.95 -4.56
CA ALA A 178 29.42 -12.29 -4.25
C ALA A 178 28.47 -12.21 -3.04
N PHE A 179 28.84 -11.48 -1.98
CA PHE A 179 28.01 -11.28 -0.82
C PHE A 179 26.70 -10.57 -1.16
N SER A 180 26.76 -9.46 -1.87
CA SER A 180 25.56 -8.69 -2.24
C SER A 180 24.58 -9.50 -3.11
N MET A 181 25.11 -10.33 -4.02
CA MET A 181 24.34 -11.23 -4.86
C MET A 181 23.70 -12.35 -4.03
N ALA A 182 24.47 -13.00 -3.14
CA ALA A 182 23.94 -14.05 -2.27
C ALA A 182 22.83 -13.52 -1.33
N LEU A 183 23.05 -12.35 -0.72
CA LEU A 183 22.05 -11.68 0.11
C LEU A 183 20.78 -11.31 -0.69
N LYS A 184 20.94 -10.85 -1.93
CA LYS A 184 19.80 -10.59 -2.81
C LYS A 184 19.02 -11.86 -3.10
N ALA A 185 19.69 -12.96 -3.41
CA ALA A 185 19.03 -14.24 -3.67
C ALA A 185 18.31 -14.77 -2.40
N CYS A 186 18.90 -14.61 -1.21
CA CYS A 186 18.24 -14.91 0.06
C CYS A 186 17.01 -14.04 0.27
N THR A 187 17.07 -12.75 -0.08
CA THR A 187 15.94 -11.82 0.01
C THR A 187 14.79 -12.22 -0.90
N ASP A 188 15.09 -12.57 -2.15
CA ASP A 188 14.10 -13.00 -3.15
C ASP A 188 13.39 -14.30 -2.72
N LEU A 189 14.07 -15.17 -1.96
CA LEU A 189 13.54 -16.44 -1.44
C LEU A 189 13.00 -16.36 -0.02
N LEU A 190 13.18 -15.22 0.65
CA LEU A 190 12.88 -15.03 2.09
C LEU A 190 13.63 -16.05 3.00
N GLU A 191 14.83 -16.50 2.59
CA GLU A 191 15.66 -17.45 3.33
C GLU A 191 16.55 -16.75 4.37
N LEU A 192 15.96 -16.43 5.53
CA LEU A 192 16.66 -15.75 6.62
C LEU A 192 17.87 -16.52 7.15
N SER A 193 17.76 -17.84 7.31
CA SER A 193 18.84 -18.68 7.85
C SER A 193 20.10 -18.64 6.99
N THR A 194 19.95 -18.80 5.68
CA THR A 194 21.04 -18.67 4.72
C THR A 194 21.60 -17.25 4.70
N GLY A 195 20.73 -16.24 4.77
CA GLY A 195 21.14 -14.85 4.83
C GLY A 195 21.98 -14.51 6.07
N ARG A 196 21.59 -15.02 7.25
CA ARG A 196 22.40 -14.90 8.49
C ARG A 196 23.76 -15.61 8.38
N ALA A 197 23.82 -16.77 7.70
CA ALA A 197 25.08 -17.45 7.47
C ALA A 197 26.03 -16.63 6.56
N VAL A 198 25.47 -15.99 5.51
CA VAL A 198 26.23 -15.06 4.66
C VAL A 198 26.71 -13.83 5.46
N HIS A 199 25.87 -13.26 6.32
CA HIS A 199 26.26 -12.14 7.18
C HIS A 199 27.40 -12.54 8.14
N ALA A 200 27.29 -13.70 8.79
CA ALA A 200 28.37 -14.23 9.65
C ALA A 200 29.67 -14.45 8.88
N GLN A 201 29.61 -14.83 7.61
CA GLN A 201 30.76 -14.98 6.74
C GLN A 201 31.41 -13.64 6.39
N ILE A 202 30.61 -12.59 6.10
CA ILE A 202 31.12 -11.22 5.90
C ILE A 202 31.96 -10.79 7.11
N ILE A 203 31.41 -10.97 8.32
CA ILE A 203 32.10 -10.62 9.58
C ILE A 203 33.40 -11.42 9.73
N LYS A 204 33.43 -12.73 9.38
CA LYS A 204 34.59 -13.58 9.50
C LYS A 204 35.71 -13.25 8.51
N CYS A 205 35.33 -12.81 7.30
CA CYS A 205 36.31 -12.41 6.29
C CYS A 205 37.01 -11.09 6.66
N ASN A 206 36.60 -10.43 7.72
CA ASN A 206 37.12 -9.13 8.17
C ASN A 206 37.18 -8.08 7.04
N GLU A 207 36.36 -8.25 6.01
CA GLU A 207 36.15 -7.25 4.99
C GLU A 207 35.15 -6.21 5.54
N GLU A 208 35.55 -4.95 5.54
CA GLU A 208 34.58 -3.88 5.78
C GLU A 208 33.51 -4.00 4.69
N ALA A 209 32.29 -4.36 5.12
CA ALA A 209 31.16 -4.44 4.22
C ALA A 209 30.97 -3.08 3.55
N ASP A 210 31.08 -3.04 2.25
CA ASP A 210 30.86 -1.82 1.50
C ASP A 210 29.39 -1.38 1.59
N GLN A 211 29.08 -0.18 1.13
CA GLN A 211 27.73 0.37 1.17
C GLN A 211 26.71 -0.51 0.43
N VAL A 212 27.13 -1.27 -0.60
CA VAL A 212 26.24 -2.15 -1.39
C VAL A 212 25.87 -3.38 -0.58
N VAL A 213 26.84 -4.00 0.10
CA VAL A 213 26.62 -5.16 0.97
C VAL A 213 25.74 -4.77 2.16
N ASN A 214 26.02 -3.65 2.82
CA ASN A 214 25.22 -3.15 3.92
C ASN A 214 23.76 -2.88 3.50
N ASN A 215 23.55 -2.27 2.33
CA ASN A 215 22.21 -2.07 1.78
C ASN A 215 21.50 -3.40 1.46
N ALA A 216 22.24 -4.42 1.01
CA ALA A 216 21.70 -5.75 0.76
C ALA A 216 21.31 -6.46 2.07
N LEU A 217 22.11 -6.32 3.14
CA LEU A 217 21.79 -6.80 4.49
C LEU A 217 20.53 -6.13 5.05
N LEU A 218 20.47 -4.79 4.98
CA LEU A 218 19.29 -4.04 5.40
C LEU A 218 18.02 -4.53 4.70
N ARG A 219 18.12 -4.71 3.37
CA ARG A 219 17.00 -5.20 2.58
C ARG A 219 16.59 -6.62 2.95
N LEU A 220 17.56 -7.53 3.12
CA LEU A 220 17.28 -8.90 3.57
C LEU A 220 16.50 -8.91 4.88
N TYR A 221 17.03 -8.24 5.90
CA TYR A 221 16.41 -8.22 7.21
C TYR A 221 15.05 -7.53 7.21
N ALA A 222 14.90 -6.45 6.46
CA ALA A 222 13.62 -5.77 6.30
C ALA A 222 12.57 -6.68 5.62
N GLU A 223 12.94 -7.39 4.53
CA GLU A 223 12.04 -8.28 3.83
C GLU A 223 11.69 -9.55 4.63
N CYS A 224 12.65 -10.06 5.43
CA CYS A 224 12.42 -11.20 6.32
C CYS A 224 11.75 -10.84 7.65
N GLY A 225 11.40 -9.58 7.89
CA GLY A 225 10.71 -9.15 9.11
C GLY A 225 11.57 -9.17 10.37
N CYS A 226 12.85 -8.82 10.28
CA CYS A 226 13.81 -8.79 11.39
C CYS A 226 14.24 -7.35 11.68
N LEU A 227 13.36 -6.57 12.33
CA LEU A 227 13.59 -5.14 12.54
C LEU A 227 14.79 -4.83 13.42
N ASP A 228 15.04 -5.62 14.45
CA ASP A 228 16.18 -5.41 15.35
C ASP A 228 17.52 -5.51 14.62
N GLU A 229 17.64 -6.46 13.69
CA GLU A 229 18.81 -6.59 12.83
C GLU A 229 18.91 -5.44 11.81
N VAL A 230 17.79 -4.96 11.28
CA VAL A 230 17.78 -3.75 10.42
C VAL A 230 18.35 -2.57 11.16
N LEU A 231 17.89 -2.33 12.40
CA LEU A 231 18.35 -1.21 13.22
C LEU A 231 19.83 -1.33 13.55
N ARG A 232 20.30 -2.53 13.92
CA ARG A 232 21.70 -2.76 14.24
C ARG A 232 22.60 -2.48 13.02
N VAL A 233 22.32 -3.09 11.90
CA VAL A 233 23.10 -2.86 10.66
C VAL A 233 23.06 -1.39 10.26
N PHE A 234 21.90 -0.72 10.35
CA PHE A 234 21.77 0.67 9.99
C PHE A 234 22.59 1.61 10.90
N GLU A 235 22.61 1.38 12.21
CA GLU A 235 23.36 2.22 13.15
C GLU A 235 24.87 1.94 13.07
N GLU A 236 25.30 0.73 12.71
CA GLU A 236 26.70 0.37 12.51
C GLU A 236 27.29 0.90 11.18
N MET A 237 26.43 1.33 10.21
CA MET A 237 26.91 1.86 8.94
C MET A 237 27.66 3.19 9.11
N PRO A 238 28.91 3.31 8.65
CA PRO A 238 29.67 4.57 8.73
C PRO A 238 29.10 5.65 7.80
N ASN A 239 28.63 5.26 6.64
CA ASN A 239 28.04 6.14 5.63
C ASN A 239 26.66 5.66 5.22
N ARG A 240 25.66 6.53 5.35
CA ARG A 240 24.26 6.23 5.00
C ARG A 240 23.88 6.99 3.74
N ASN A 241 23.24 6.31 2.79
CA ASN A 241 22.73 6.94 1.57
C ASN A 241 21.21 6.79 1.45
N ILE A 242 20.63 7.32 0.37
CA ILE A 242 19.19 7.23 0.10
C ILE A 242 18.66 5.78 0.16
N VAL A 243 19.47 4.80 -0.30
CA VAL A 243 19.06 3.39 -0.31
C VAL A 243 18.99 2.83 1.10
N SER A 244 19.98 3.13 1.96
CA SER A 244 20.02 2.72 3.38
C SER A 244 18.78 3.23 4.12
N TRP A 245 18.47 4.53 3.97
CA TRP A 245 17.28 5.14 4.56
C TRP A 245 15.98 4.55 4.04
N ASN A 246 15.87 4.30 2.73
CA ASN A 246 14.69 3.68 2.15
C ASN A 246 14.48 2.25 2.70
N SER A 247 15.55 1.49 2.91
CA SER A 247 15.48 0.15 3.50
C SER A 247 15.02 0.18 4.96
N LEU A 248 15.53 1.13 5.75
CA LEU A 248 15.07 1.35 7.12
C LEU A 248 13.59 1.73 7.18
N ILE A 249 13.17 2.69 6.36
CA ILE A 249 11.78 3.12 6.28
C ILE A 249 10.86 1.94 5.88
N ALA A 250 11.28 1.14 4.89
CA ALA A 250 10.55 -0.05 4.48
C ALA A 250 10.46 -1.11 5.59
N GLY A 251 11.54 -1.29 6.37
CA GLY A 251 11.55 -2.15 7.56
C GLY A 251 10.51 -1.73 8.59
N TYR A 252 10.47 -0.45 8.95
CA TYR A 252 9.45 0.08 9.87
C TYR A 252 8.02 -0.10 9.33
N ILE A 253 7.80 0.13 8.02
CA ILE A 253 6.48 -0.03 7.39
C ILE A 253 6.02 -1.48 7.50
N ARG A 254 6.89 -2.44 7.22
CA ARG A 254 6.55 -3.87 7.28
C ARG A 254 6.17 -4.33 8.69
N HIS A 255 6.72 -3.69 9.71
CA HIS A 255 6.41 -3.92 11.12
C HIS A 255 5.28 -3.03 11.66
N GLU A 256 4.56 -2.35 10.79
CA GLU A 256 3.46 -1.45 11.14
C GLU A 256 3.87 -0.31 12.10
N GLN A 257 5.17 -0.03 12.22
CA GLN A 257 5.73 1.05 13.03
C GLN A 257 5.68 2.37 12.26
N VAL A 258 4.49 2.91 12.13
CA VAL A 258 4.20 4.07 11.28
C VAL A 258 4.87 5.34 11.79
N SER A 259 4.88 5.56 13.11
CA SER A 259 5.50 6.74 13.73
C SER A 259 7.00 6.77 13.49
N GLU A 260 7.65 5.64 13.64
CA GLU A 260 9.08 5.43 13.45
C GLU A 260 9.48 5.59 11.98
N SER A 261 8.65 5.08 11.07
CA SER A 261 8.83 5.26 9.62
C SER A 261 8.83 6.75 9.22
N LEU A 262 7.85 7.53 9.70
CA LEU A 262 7.79 8.97 9.47
C LEU A 262 8.92 9.71 10.20
N GLY A 263 9.33 9.23 11.38
CA GLY A 263 10.48 9.74 12.12
C GLY A 263 11.79 9.53 11.37
N ALA A 264 12.01 8.35 10.80
CA ALA A 264 13.17 8.01 9.97
C ALA A 264 13.25 8.91 8.72
N PHE A 265 12.11 9.15 8.05
CA PHE A 265 12.07 10.09 6.92
C PHE A 265 12.46 11.52 7.31
N ARG A 266 12.04 12.01 8.49
CA ARG A 266 12.46 13.33 8.99
C ARG A 266 13.93 13.38 9.38
N ARG A 267 14.48 12.31 10.00
CA ARG A 267 15.92 12.19 10.28
C ARG A 267 16.74 12.27 9.00
N MET A 268 16.35 11.50 7.96
CA MET A 268 16.97 11.53 6.63
C MET A 268 17.06 12.96 6.07
N GLN A 269 16.01 13.77 6.27
CA GLN A 269 15.99 15.16 5.83
C GLN A 269 16.90 16.06 6.68
N GLY A 270 16.95 15.81 7.99
CA GLY A 270 17.82 16.54 8.93
C GLY A 270 19.31 16.29 8.68
N GLU A 271 19.67 15.13 8.12
CA GLU A 271 21.04 14.79 7.71
C GLU A 271 21.38 15.33 6.30
N GLU A 272 20.55 16.21 5.72
CA GLU A 272 20.70 16.79 4.38
C GLU A 272 20.83 15.75 3.24
N ILE A 273 20.49 14.50 3.52
CA ILE A 273 20.42 13.45 2.53
C ILE A 273 19.16 13.67 1.70
N GLY A 274 19.34 14.04 0.45
CA GLY A 274 18.24 14.26 -0.49
C GLY A 274 17.34 13.03 -0.59
N PHE A 275 16.11 13.21 -1.03
CA PHE A 275 15.18 12.11 -1.28
C PHE A 275 15.08 11.80 -2.77
N SER A 276 14.78 10.55 -3.09
CA SER A 276 14.41 10.10 -4.44
C SER A 276 12.90 10.01 -4.59
N TRP A 277 12.40 9.89 -5.82
CA TRP A 277 10.99 9.60 -6.04
C TRP A 277 10.58 8.27 -5.38
N VAL A 278 11.50 7.29 -5.33
CA VAL A 278 11.28 6.01 -4.61
C VAL A 278 11.03 6.26 -3.12
N THR A 279 11.82 7.12 -2.47
CA THR A 279 11.59 7.51 -1.07
C THR A 279 10.17 8.02 -0.86
N LEU A 280 9.73 8.93 -1.71
CA LEU A 280 8.40 9.55 -1.59
C LEU A 280 7.27 8.57 -1.87
N THR A 281 7.40 7.68 -2.88
CA THR A 281 6.41 6.64 -3.15
C THR A 281 6.35 5.59 -2.04
N THR A 282 7.42 5.41 -1.27
CA THR A 282 7.45 4.53 -0.10
C THR A 282 6.77 5.18 1.12
N VAL A 283 6.98 6.48 1.35
CA VAL A 283 6.48 7.20 2.54
C VAL A 283 5.02 7.67 2.39
N LEU A 284 4.57 8.07 1.19
CA LEU A 284 3.19 8.54 0.98
C LEU A 284 2.11 7.52 1.41
N PRO A 285 2.23 6.21 1.11
CA PRO A 285 1.29 5.20 1.62
C PRO A 285 1.22 5.13 3.14
N VAL A 286 2.33 5.41 3.85
CA VAL A 286 2.37 5.43 5.32
C VAL A 286 1.46 6.52 5.87
N CYS A 287 1.50 7.71 5.26
CA CYS A 287 0.58 8.80 5.61
C CYS A 287 -0.89 8.37 5.43
N SER A 288 -1.15 7.52 4.41
CA SER A 288 -2.49 7.00 4.12
C SER A 288 -3.00 6.03 5.20
N LEU A 289 -2.12 5.20 5.77
CA LEU A 289 -2.50 4.18 6.77
C LEU A 289 -3.10 4.81 8.02
N VAL A 290 -2.50 5.89 8.51
CA VAL A 290 -2.92 6.57 9.75
C VAL A 290 -3.63 7.91 9.49
N THR A 291 -4.02 8.18 8.25
CA THR A 291 -4.63 9.44 7.82
C THR A 291 -3.84 10.69 8.24
N ALA A 292 -2.49 10.60 8.21
CA ALA A 292 -1.56 11.67 8.57
C ALA A 292 -1.49 12.75 7.47
N LEU A 293 -2.59 13.47 7.27
CA LEU A 293 -2.71 14.46 6.20
C LEU A 293 -1.63 15.56 6.27
N ASN A 294 -1.25 16.00 7.48
CA ASN A 294 -0.24 17.05 7.63
C ASN A 294 1.12 16.58 7.12
N SER A 295 1.56 15.37 7.48
CA SER A 295 2.79 14.78 6.96
C SER A 295 2.74 14.61 5.43
N GLY A 296 1.59 14.16 4.90
CA GLY A 296 1.40 14.09 3.45
C GLY A 296 1.48 15.45 2.75
N ARG A 297 0.99 16.53 3.38
CA ARG A 297 1.11 17.90 2.86
C ARG A 297 2.55 18.42 2.94
N GLU A 298 3.31 18.08 3.98
CA GLU A 298 4.74 18.40 4.09
C GLU A 298 5.51 17.76 2.92
N ILE A 299 5.24 16.47 2.63
CA ILE A 299 5.83 15.77 1.48
C ILE A 299 5.41 16.44 0.16
N HIS A 300 4.13 16.78 -0.01
CA HIS A 300 3.65 17.49 -1.21
C HIS A 300 4.37 18.84 -1.40
N ALA A 301 4.56 19.61 -0.32
CA ALA A 301 5.29 20.87 -0.39
C ALA A 301 6.75 20.67 -0.84
N GLN A 302 7.40 19.58 -0.48
CA GLN A 302 8.74 19.24 -0.95
C GLN A 302 8.76 18.84 -2.43
N ILE A 303 7.76 18.09 -2.89
CA ILE A 303 7.60 17.77 -4.31
C ILE A 303 7.49 19.07 -5.14
N VAL A 304 6.68 20.02 -4.66
CA VAL A 304 6.49 21.33 -5.34
C VAL A 304 7.75 22.18 -5.32
N LYS A 305 8.52 22.14 -4.21
CA LYS A 305 9.80 22.87 -4.10
C LYS A 305 10.95 22.24 -4.91
N SER A 306 10.81 20.97 -5.27
CA SER A 306 11.81 20.29 -6.07
C SER A 306 11.93 20.93 -7.46
N THR A 307 13.14 21.11 -7.94
CA THR A 307 13.42 21.61 -9.30
C THR A 307 13.06 20.58 -10.38
N ARG A 308 12.91 19.32 -10.00
CA ARG A 308 12.55 18.22 -10.90
C ARG A 308 11.03 18.07 -10.98
N LYS A 309 10.49 18.08 -12.20
CA LYS A 309 9.06 17.80 -12.41
C LYS A 309 8.70 16.41 -11.91
N PRO A 310 7.64 16.27 -11.10
CA PRO A 310 7.17 14.96 -10.66
C PRO A 310 6.65 14.14 -11.85
N ASP A 311 6.98 12.87 -11.88
CA ASP A 311 6.44 11.92 -12.85
C ASP A 311 5.02 11.45 -12.48
N VAL A 312 4.35 10.75 -13.42
CA VAL A 312 2.97 10.28 -13.22
C VAL A 312 2.85 9.35 -12.00
N PRO A 313 3.76 8.38 -11.75
CA PRO A 313 3.68 7.52 -10.57
C PRO A 313 3.69 8.27 -9.23
N ILE A 314 4.52 9.31 -9.08
CA ILE A 314 4.54 10.09 -7.82
C ILE A 314 3.26 10.90 -7.63
N LEU A 315 2.71 11.44 -8.71
CA LEU A 315 1.43 12.16 -8.66
C LEU A 315 0.27 11.21 -8.34
N ASN A 316 0.28 10.00 -8.87
CA ASN A 316 -0.69 8.95 -8.52
C ASN A 316 -0.58 8.56 -7.05
N SER A 317 0.64 8.39 -6.51
CA SER A 317 0.86 8.11 -5.09
C SER A 317 0.39 9.26 -4.19
N LEU A 318 0.60 10.49 -4.63
CA LEU A 318 0.13 11.69 -3.93
C LEU A 318 -1.39 11.80 -3.94
N MET A 319 -2.03 11.48 -5.05
CA MET A 319 -3.49 11.41 -5.16
C MET A 319 -4.06 10.33 -4.24
N ASP A 320 -3.49 9.14 -4.23
CA ASP A 320 -3.88 8.03 -3.36
C ASP A 320 -3.77 8.43 -1.88
N MET A 321 -2.66 9.09 -1.51
CA MET A 321 -2.47 9.63 -0.16
C MET A 321 -3.58 10.61 0.21
N TYR A 322 -3.89 11.59 -0.63
CA TYR A 322 -4.96 12.55 -0.34
C TYR A 322 -6.34 11.89 -0.24
N ALA A 323 -6.65 10.98 -1.15
CA ALA A 323 -7.90 10.23 -1.15
C ALA A 323 -8.06 9.42 0.14
N LYS A 324 -7.01 8.68 0.54
CA LYS A 324 -6.97 7.86 1.76
C LYS A 324 -6.75 8.63 3.06
N CYS A 325 -6.52 9.94 2.99
CA CYS A 325 -6.57 10.86 4.12
C CYS A 325 -7.90 11.62 4.21
N GLY A 326 -8.90 11.28 3.40
CA GLY A 326 -10.20 11.96 3.39
C GLY A 326 -10.13 13.41 2.90
N ALA A 327 -9.15 13.72 2.05
CA ALA A 327 -8.92 15.05 1.50
C ALA A 327 -9.14 15.05 -0.03
N ILE A 328 -10.31 14.56 -0.45
CA ILE A 328 -10.63 14.28 -1.85
C ILE A 328 -10.53 15.53 -2.77
N ASP A 329 -10.78 16.71 -2.25
CA ASP A 329 -10.66 17.94 -3.04
C ASP A 329 -9.20 18.27 -3.39
N TYR A 330 -8.23 17.93 -2.51
CA TYR A 330 -6.81 18.01 -2.84
C TYR A 330 -6.39 16.95 -3.86
N CYS A 331 -6.91 15.71 -3.73
CA CYS A 331 -6.73 14.66 -4.72
C CYS A 331 -7.19 15.13 -6.11
N ARG A 332 -8.39 15.73 -6.19
CA ARG A 332 -8.93 16.29 -7.43
C ARG A 332 -8.04 17.37 -8.02
N ARG A 333 -7.56 18.33 -7.21
CA ARG A 333 -6.65 19.38 -7.68
C ARG A 333 -5.36 18.82 -8.27
N VAL A 334 -4.76 17.80 -7.63
CA VAL A 334 -3.58 17.12 -8.18
C VAL A 334 -3.93 16.47 -9.52
N PHE A 335 -5.04 15.72 -9.60
CA PHE A 335 -5.50 15.09 -10.84
C PHE A 335 -5.72 16.11 -11.97
N GLU A 336 -6.41 17.21 -11.69
CA GLU A 336 -6.67 18.26 -12.69
C GLU A 336 -5.36 18.92 -13.17
N GLY A 337 -4.37 19.11 -12.27
CA GLY A 337 -3.07 19.70 -12.57
C GLY A 337 -2.08 18.77 -13.29
N MET A 338 -2.38 17.48 -13.45
CA MET A 338 -1.50 16.54 -14.16
C MET A 338 -1.47 16.86 -15.66
N TRP A 339 -0.25 16.98 -16.20
CA TRP A 339 0.00 17.21 -17.63
C TRP A 339 -0.29 15.97 -18.51
N SER A 340 -0.15 14.78 -17.95
CA SER A 340 -0.50 13.50 -18.56
C SER A 340 -1.18 12.62 -17.53
N LYS A 341 -2.21 11.91 -17.93
CA LYS A 341 -2.99 11.00 -17.10
C LYS A 341 -3.00 9.63 -17.74
N ASP A 342 -2.45 8.65 -17.02
CA ASP A 342 -2.53 7.25 -17.41
C ASP A 342 -3.78 6.57 -16.84
N LEU A 343 -4.03 5.32 -17.20
CA LEU A 343 -5.15 4.54 -16.67
C LEU A 343 -5.14 4.48 -15.13
N THR A 344 -3.94 4.41 -14.52
CA THR A 344 -3.78 4.40 -13.06
C THR A 344 -4.23 5.72 -12.44
N SER A 345 -3.96 6.87 -13.09
CA SER A 345 -4.41 8.18 -12.62
C SER A 345 -5.94 8.26 -12.55
N TRP A 346 -6.62 7.79 -13.60
CA TRP A 346 -8.08 7.76 -13.63
C TRP A 346 -8.65 6.81 -12.58
N ASN A 347 -8.10 5.60 -12.47
CA ASN A 347 -8.53 4.61 -11.49
C ASN A 347 -8.30 5.10 -10.04
N THR A 348 -7.19 5.79 -9.77
CA THR A 348 -6.92 6.39 -8.46
C THR A 348 -7.94 7.46 -8.10
N MET A 349 -8.34 8.31 -9.06
CA MET A 349 -9.36 9.33 -8.82
C MET A 349 -10.75 8.72 -8.60
N LEU A 350 -11.13 7.70 -9.39
CA LEU A 350 -12.37 6.95 -9.24
C LEU A 350 -12.47 6.29 -7.86
N MET A 351 -11.43 5.55 -7.48
CA MET A 351 -11.36 4.91 -6.16
C MET A 351 -11.39 5.96 -5.03
N GLY A 352 -10.69 7.08 -5.22
CA GLY A 352 -10.70 8.19 -4.29
C GLY A 352 -12.12 8.71 -4.01
N TYR A 353 -12.93 8.94 -5.04
CA TYR A 353 -14.32 9.34 -4.86
C TYR A 353 -15.16 8.24 -4.22
N ALA A 354 -14.97 6.97 -4.64
CA ALA A 354 -15.73 5.84 -4.13
C ALA A 354 -15.56 5.66 -2.60
N ILE A 355 -14.32 5.67 -2.10
CA ILE A 355 -14.04 5.50 -0.67
C ILE A 355 -14.46 6.72 0.18
N ASN A 356 -14.56 7.89 -0.43
CA ASN A 356 -15.02 9.11 0.23
C ASN A 356 -16.53 9.32 0.13
N GLY A 357 -17.29 8.35 -0.39
CA GLY A 357 -18.76 8.39 -0.48
C GLY A 357 -19.30 9.36 -1.52
N ARG A 358 -18.46 9.78 -2.50
CA ARG A 358 -18.84 10.71 -3.58
C ARG A 358 -19.05 9.97 -4.90
N ILE A 359 -19.95 8.99 -4.91
CA ILE A 359 -20.14 8.11 -6.07
C ILE A 359 -20.62 8.85 -7.33
N GLN A 360 -21.42 9.90 -7.20
CA GLN A 360 -21.87 10.68 -8.34
C GLN A 360 -20.69 11.36 -9.07
N ASP A 361 -19.72 11.87 -8.30
CA ASP A 361 -18.50 12.43 -8.87
C ASP A 361 -17.63 11.35 -9.54
N ALA A 362 -17.60 10.14 -8.94
CA ALA A 362 -16.93 9.00 -9.57
C ALA A 362 -17.52 8.65 -10.93
N VAL A 363 -18.87 8.60 -11.05
CA VAL A 363 -19.56 8.38 -12.33
C VAL A 363 -19.24 9.51 -13.32
N GLY A 364 -19.18 10.77 -12.85
CA GLY A 364 -18.79 11.89 -13.68
C GLY A 364 -17.36 11.79 -14.22
N ILE A 365 -16.41 11.34 -13.39
CA ILE A 365 -15.02 11.07 -13.82
C ILE A 365 -14.93 9.89 -14.76
N PHE A 366 -15.71 8.83 -14.54
CA PHE A 366 -15.79 7.69 -15.44
C PHE A 366 -16.22 8.10 -16.85
N ASN A 367 -17.26 8.92 -16.97
CA ASN A 367 -17.69 9.42 -18.27
C ASN A 367 -16.58 10.23 -18.94
N LYS A 368 -15.93 11.16 -18.21
CA LYS A 368 -14.79 11.93 -18.74
C LYS A 368 -13.63 11.05 -19.19
N MET A 369 -13.34 9.94 -18.47
CA MET A 369 -12.32 8.97 -18.85
C MET A 369 -12.65 8.32 -20.20
N VAL A 370 -13.90 7.89 -20.39
CA VAL A 370 -14.39 7.30 -21.64
C VAL A 370 -14.35 8.32 -22.77
N ASP A 371 -14.82 9.54 -22.55
CA ASP A 371 -14.80 10.64 -23.51
C ASP A 371 -13.39 11.03 -23.94
N SER A 372 -12.41 10.84 -23.04
CA SER A 372 -10.98 11.05 -23.33
C SER A 372 -10.34 9.88 -24.10
N GLY A 373 -11.10 8.87 -24.50
CA GLY A 373 -10.62 7.70 -25.24
C GLY A 373 -9.85 6.67 -24.40
N ILE A 374 -9.82 6.82 -23.08
CA ILE A 374 -9.17 5.87 -22.16
C ILE A 374 -10.12 4.69 -21.93
N ARG A 375 -9.64 3.49 -22.25
CA ARG A 375 -10.44 2.27 -22.10
C ARG A 375 -10.50 1.81 -20.65
N PRO A 376 -11.71 1.68 -20.05
CA PRO A 376 -11.88 1.15 -18.71
C PRO A 376 -11.37 -0.28 -18.57
N ASP A 377 -10.78 -0.61 -17.41
CA ASP A 377 -10.30 -1.94 -17.06
C ASP A 377 -11.05 -2.54 -15.86
N SER A 378 -10.60 -3.70 -15.40
CA SER A 378 -11.12 -4.39 -14.22
C SER A 378 -11.11 -3.49 -12.96
N VAL A 379 -10.03 -2.74 -12.73
CA VAL A 379 -9.88 -1.87 -11.56
C VAL A 379 -10.86 -0.70 -11.60
N THR A 380 -11.12 -0.16 -12.79
CA THR A 380 -12.13 0.88 -13.02
C THR A 380 -13.50 0.44 -12.50
N PHE A 381 -13.93 -0.77 -12.85
CA PHE A 381 -15.24 -1.29 -12.44
C PHE A 381 -15.28 -1.70 -10.98
N ILE A 382 -14.18 -2.19 -10.39
CA ILE A 382 -14.10 -2.44 -8.94
C ILE A 382 -14.35 -1.12 -8.18
N ALA A 383 -13.72 -0.01 -8.60
CA ALA A 383 -13.91 1.29 -7.96
C ALA A 383 -15.37 1.75 -8.02
N LEU A 384 -15.99 1.67 -9.19
CA LEU A 384 -17.39 2.08 -9.38
C LEU A 384 -18.38 1.21 -8.60
N LEU A 385 -18.23 -0.13 -8.68
CA LEU A 385 -19.13 -1.07 -8.00
C LEU A 385 -18.99 -0.99 -6.48
N SER A 386 -17.77 -0.83 -5.96
CA SER A 386 -17.52 -0.59 -4.54
C SER A 386 -18.19 0.71 -4.08
N GLY A 387 -18.05 1.78 -4.87
CA GLY A 387 -18.72 3.04 -4.61
C GLY A 387 -20.25 2.92 -4.60
N CYS A 388 -20.85 2.19 -5.55
CA CYS A 388 -22.28 1.92 -5.59
C CYS A 388 -22.74 1.11 -4.37
N SER A 389 -21.98 0.06 -3.97
CA SER A 389 -22.29 -0.73 -2.77
C SER A 389 -22.31 0.15 -1.52
N HIS A 390 -21.30 1.02 -1.35
CA HIS A 390 -21.22 1.91 -0.19
C HIS A 390 -22.22 3.07 -0.22
N GLY A 391 -22.60 3.51 -1.42
CA GLY A 391 -23.61 4.57 -1.63
C GLY A 391 -25.06 4.08 -1.62
N GLY A 392 -25.29 2.76 -1.58
CA GLY A 392 -26.63 2.17 -1.66
C GLY A 392 -27.28 2.33 -3.03
N LEU A 393 -26.50 2.51 -4.11
CA LEU A 393 -26.98 2.67 -5.49
C LEU A 393 -27.07 1.34 -6.21
N THR A 394 -28.01 0.49 -5.78
CA THR A 394 -28.12 -0.91 -6.25
C THR A 394 -28.39 -1.01 -7.74
N GLU A 395 -29.35 -0.26 -8.24
CA GLU A 395 -29.74 -0.28 -9.66
C GLU A 395 -28.60 0.19 -10.58
N GLU A 396 -27.91 1.27 -10.19
CA GLU A 396 -26.77 1.79 -10.95
C GLU A 396 -25.61 0.79 -10.96
N GLY A 397 -25.32 0.16 -9.81
CA GLY A 397 -24.28 -0.85 -9.71
C GLY A 397 -24.58 -2.09 -10.58
N GLN A 398 -25.81 -2.59 -10.57
CA GLN A 398 -26.25 -3.68 -11.46
C GLN A 398 -26.11 -3.29 -12.94
N ARG A 399 -26.50 -2.05 -13.28
CA ARG A 399 -26.34 -1.51 -14.63
C ARG A 399 -24.88 -1.47 -15.08
N LEU A 400 -23.99 -0.99 -14.22
CA LEU A 400 -22.55 -0.92 -14.49
C LEU A 400 -21.94 -2.32 -14.61
N PHE A 401 -22.32 -3.27 -13.75
CA PHE A 401 -21.87 -4.66 -13.84
C PHE A 401 -22.25 -5.31 -15.16
N ASN A 402 -23.50 -5.08 -15.62
CA ASN A 402 -23.95 -5.59 -16.92
C ASN A 402 -23.25 -4.92 -18.11
N LYS A 403 -23.01 -3.60 -18.06
CA LYS A 403 -22.29 -2.85 -19.08
C LYS A 403 -20.83 -3.27 -19.18
N MET A 404 -20.18 -3.60 -18.07
CA MET A 404 -18.78 -3.99 -18.00
C MET A 404 -18.46 -5.09 -19.02
N ARG A 405 -19.25 -6.16 -19.07
CA ARG A 405 -19.07 -7.27 -20.01
C ARG A 405 -19.58 -6.95 -21.41
N LYS A 406 -20.81 -6.43 -21.51
CA LYS A 406 -21.50 -6.27 -22.79
C LYS A 406 -20.95 -5.13 -23.64
N HIS A 407 -20.54 -4.03 -23.00
CA HIS A 407 -20.15 -2.80 -23.70
C HIS A 407 -18.65 -2.57 -23.73
N TYR A 408 -17.96 -2.90 -22.62
CA TYR A 408 -16.53 -2.65 -22.49
C TYR A 408 -15.67 -3.89 -22.70
N GLY A 409 -16.26 -5.09 -22.79
CA GLY A 409 -15.54 -6.36 -23.00
C GLY A 409 -14.69 -6.78 -21.79
N VAL A 410 -14.93 -6.22 -20.60
CA VAL A 410 -14.22 -6.57 -19.38
C VAL A 410 -14.91 -7.75 -18.71
N SER A 411 -14.19 -8.87 -18.56
CA SER A 411 -14.71 -10.06 -17.88
C SER A 411 -14.78 -9.85 -16.36
N PRO A 412 -15.92 -10.15 -15.71
CA PRO A 412 -16.05 -10.04 -14.27
C PRO A 412 -15.09 -10.98 -13.53
N THR A 413 -14.38 -10.46 -12.53
CA THR A 413 -13.55 -11.23 -11.60
C THR A 413 -14.28 -11.46 -10.28
N VAL A 414 -13.66 -12.24 -9.37
CA VAL A 414 -14.22 -12.53 -8.04
C VAL A 414 -14.54 -11.25 -7.26
N GLU A 415 -13.70 -10.21 -7.40
CA GLU A 415 -13.87 -8.93 -6.73
C GLU A 415 -15.11 -8.16 -7.22
N HIS A 416 -15.41 -8.23 -8.52
CA HIS A 416 -16.64 -7.63 -9.07
C HIS A 416 -17.89 -8.31 -8.53
N TYR A 417 -17.88 -9.66 -8.49
CA TYR A 417 -18.96 -10.43 -7.87
C TYR A 417 -19.10 -10.13 -6.38
N ALA A 418 -17.99 -9.95 -5.66
CA ALA A 418 -18.02 -9.58 -4.25
C ALA A 418 -18.69 -8.21 -4.03
N CYS A 419 -18.38 -7.21 -4.86
CA CYS A 419 -19.05 -5.91 -4.80
C CYS A 419 -20.54 -6.01 -5.11
N LEU A 420 -20.93 -6.81 -6.11
CA LEU A 420 -22.34 -7.02 -6.48
C LEU A 420 -23.10 -7.72 -5.35
N VAL A 421 -22.53 -8.77 -4.78
CA VAL A 421 -23.14 -9.52 -3.65
C VAL A 421 -23.25 -8.64 -2.40
N ASP A 422 -22.22 -7.83 -2.06
CA ASP A 422 -22.28 -6.90 -0.93
C ASP A 422 -23.37 -5.83 -1.14
N MET A 423 -23.51 -5.32 -2.37
CA MET A 423 -24.51 -4.34 -2.73
C MET A 423 -25.94 -4.90 -2.60
N LEU A 424 -26.21 -6.06 -3.20
CA LEU A 424 -27.50 -6.74 -3.11
C LEU A 424 -27.84 -7.11 -1.67
N GLY A 425 -26.84 -7.63 -0.95
CA GLY A 425 -27.01 -8.01 0.44
C GLY A 425 -27.34 -6.83 1.37
N ARG A 426 -26.69 -5.69 1.21
CA ARG A 426 -27.02 -4.45 1.94
C ARG A 426 -28.41 -3.92 1.62
N ALA A 427 -28.84 -4.07 0.36
CA ALA A 427 -30.20 -3.68 -0.07
C ALA A 427 -31.29 -4.63 0.44
N GLY A 428 -30.92 -5.76 1.05
CA GLY A 428 -31.89 -6.77 1.54
C GLY A 428 -32.27 -7.84 0.51
N SER A 429 -31.79 -7.74 -0.73
CA SER A 429 -32.02 -8.70 -1.81
C SER A 429 -31.14 -9.96 -1.65
N ILE A 430 -31.18 -10.60 -0.47
CA ILE A 430 -30.29 -11.73 -0.12
C ILE A 430 -30.52 -12.95 -1.06
N LYS A 431 -31.76 -13.16 -1.51
CA LYS A 431 -32.06 -14.24 -2.46
C LYS A 431 -31.33 -14.03 -3.78
N GLU A 432 -31.41 -12.84 -4.34
CA GLU A 432 -30.69 -12.47 -5.58
C GLU A 432 -29.18 -12.57 -5.39
N ALA A 433 -28.66 -12.12 -4.24
CA ALA A 433 -27.24 -12.23 -3.91
C ALA A 433 -26.77 -13.70 -3.91
N LEU A 434 -27.58 -14.63 -3.37
CA LEU A 434 -27.30 -16.06 -3.38
C LEU A 434 -27.36 -16.66 -4.81
N GLU A 435 -28.28 -16.20 -5.63
CA GLU A 435 -28.37 -16.62 -7.04
C GLU A 435 -27.15 -16.18 -7.83
N VAL A 436 -26.68 -14.95 -7.61
CA VAL A 436 -25.44 -14.45 -8.20
C VAL A 436 -24.26 -15.36 -7.83
N VAL A 437 -24.16 -15.77 -6.55
CA VAL A 437 -23.11 -16.68 -6.09
C VAL A 437 -23.21 -18.07 -6.72
N LYS A 438 -24.42 -18.59 -6.94
CA LYS A 438 -24.63 -19.89 -7.60
C LYS A 438 -24.26 -19.86 -9.08
N LEU A 439 -24.54 -18.74 -9.75
CA LEU A 439 -24.39 -18.60 -11.21
C LEU A 439 -23.00 -18.08 -11.63
N MET A 440 -22.17 -17.61 -10.68
CA MET A 440 -20.82 -17.13 -11.00
C MET A 440 -19.95 -18.27 -11.56
N PRO A 441 -19.12 -18.02 -12.59
CA PRO A 441 -18.36 -19.06 -13.27
C PRO A 441 -17.10 -19.53 -12.51
N MET A 442 -16.83 -18.97 -11.34
CA MET A 442 -15.65 -19.23 -10.52
C MET A 442 -16.04 -19.60 -9.08
N ARG A 443 -15.12 -20.21 -8.32
CA ARG A 443 -15.39 -20.54 -6.93
C ARG A 443 -15.51 -19.27 -6.08
N PRO A 444 -16.57 -19.14 -5.24
CA PRO A 444 -16.73 -18.00 -4.35
C PRO A 444 -15.59 -17.93 -3.33
N SER A 445 -15.00 -16.75 -3.17
CA SER A 445 -13.96 -16.49 -2.16
C SER A 445 -14.56 -16.23 -0.77
N GLY A 446 -13.69 -16.20 0.26
CA GLY A 446 -14.10 -15.81 1.61
C GLY A 446 -14.72 -14.41 1.67
N SER A 447 -14.29 -13.47 0.81
CA SER A 447 -14.87 -12.13 0.75
C SER A 447 -16.34 -12.11 0.30
N ILE A 448 -16.73 -12.99 -0.62
CA ILE A 448 -18.13 -13.15 -1.08
C ILE A 448 -18.98 -13.72 0.03
N TRP A 449 -18.55 -14.83 0.64
CA TRP A 449 -19.25 -15.44 1.77
C TRP A 449 -19.31 -14.49 2.97
N GLY A 450 -18.24 -13.71 3.24
CA GLY A 450 -18.21 -12.68 4.28
C GLY A 450 -19.21 -11.55 4.03
N SER A 451 -19.39 -11.13 2.78
CA SER A 451 -20.42 -10.15 2.39
C SER A 451 -21.84 -10.68 2.63
N LEU A 452 -22.10 -11.96 2.29
CA LEU A 452 -23.38 -12.61 2.60
C LEU A 452 -23.61 -12.77 4.10
N LEU A 453 -22.58 -13.16 4.87
CA LEU A 453 -22.67 -13.27 6.33
C LEU A 453 -23.00 -11.91 6.97
N ASN A 454 -22.35 -10.85 6.51
CA ASN A 454 -22.68 -9.49 6.95
C ASN A 454 -24.12 -9.09 6.58
N SER A 455 -24.60 -9.52 5.43
CA SER A 455 -25.99 -9.28 5.00
C SER A 455 -26.99 -10.02 5.91
N CYS A 456 -26.67 -11.27 6.29
CA CYS A 456 -27.47 -12.01 7.28
C CYS A 456 -27.53 -11.31 8.63
N ARG A 457 -26.40 -10.72 9.08
CA ARG A 457 -26.33 -9.91 10.30
C ARG A 457 -27.21 -8.66 10.21
N LEU A 458 -27.18 -7.94 9.09
CA LEU A 458 -27.95 -6.71 8.88
C LEU A 458 -29.46 -6.96 8.86
N HIS A 459 -29.87 -8.10 8.31
CA HIS A 459 -31.29 -8.42 8.10
C HIS A 459 -31.81 -9.54 9.04
N GLY A 460 -31.08 -9.89 10.10
CA GLY A 460 -31.51 -10.84 11.11
C GLY A 460 -31.76 -12.28 10.61
N LYS A 461 -31.04 -12.73 9.57
CA LYS A 461 -31.21 -14.06 8.98
C LYS A 461 -30.32 -15.10 9.66
N VAL A 462 -30.71 -15.58 10.84
CA VAL A 462 -29.90 -16.43 11.71
C VAL A 462 -29.51 -17.76 11.05
N SER A 463 -30.49 -18.56 10.62
CA SER A 463 -30.24 -19.91 10.07
C SER A 463 -29.35 -19.85 8.80
N LEU A 464 -29.58 -18.87 7.94
CA LEU A 464 -28.74 -18.66 6.76
C LEU A 464 -27.34 -18.18 7.16
N GLY A 465 -27.24 -17.31 8.18
CA GLY A 465 -25.96 -16.83 8.72
C GLY A 465 -25.12 -17.96 9.28
N GLN A 466 -25.73 -18.91 9.99
CA GLN A 466 -25.05 -20.11 10.48
C GLN A 466 -24.48 -20.94 9.32
N PHE A 467 -25.28 -21.27 8.33
CA PHE A 467 -24.85 -22.03 7.16
C PHE A 467 -23.69 -21.37 6.43
N ILE A 468 -23.75 -20.06 6.22
CA ILE A 468 -22.68 -19.31 5.56
C ILE A 468 -21.42 -19.29 6.41
N ALA A 469 -21.53 -19.13 7.74
CA ALA A 469 -20.39 -19.10 8.63
C ALA A 469 -19.66 -20.45 8.65
N GLU A 470 -20.40 -21.58 8.63
CA GLU A 470 -19.80 -22.92 8.52
C GLU A 470 -18.94 -23.05 7.26
N ARG A 471 -19.42 -22.56 6.12
CA ARG A 471 -18.64 -22.53 4.87
C ARG A 471 -17.40 -21.63 4.99
N LEU A 472 -17.51 -20.49 5.66
CA LEU A 472 -16.37 -19.60 5.90
C LEU A 472 -15.31 -20.23 6.82
N PHE A 473 -15.73 -21.01 7.81
CA PHE A 473 -14.81 -21.73 8.70
C PHE A 473 -14.02 -22.84 7.97
N GLU A 474 -14.59 -23.40 6.89
CA GLU A 474 -13.88 -24.34 6.00
C GLU A 474 -12.85 -23.61 5.12
N ILE A 475 -13.20 -22.44 4.57
CA ILE A 475 -12.37 -21.68 3.64
C ILE A 475 -11.28 -20.87 4.37
N GLU A 476 -11.63 -20.26 5.48
CA GLU A 476 -10.77 -19.36 6.27
C GLU A 476 -10.82 -19.72 7.76
N PRO A 477 -10.30 -20.88 8.17
CA PRO A 477 -10.44 -21.38 9.54
C PRO A 477 -9.75 -20.51 10.59
N SER A 478 -8.78 -19.68 10.20
CA SER A 478 -8.03 -18.77 11.08
C SER A 478 -8.57 -17.34 11.10
N ASN A 479 -9.57 -17.01 10.27
CA ASN A 479 -10.13 -15.67 10.23
C ASN A 479 -11.09 -15.42 11.40
N GLN A 480 -10.60 -14.82 12.47
CA GLN A 480 -11.38 -14.50 13.68
C GLN A 480 -12.62 -13.63 13.40
N GLY A 481 -12.59 -12.78 12.37
CA GLY A 481 -13.72 -11.92 12.00
C GLY A 481 -14.98 -12.70 11.66
N ASN A 482 -14.86 -13.89 11.06
CA ASN A 482 -16.00 -14.73 10.68
C ASN A 482 -16.72 -15.28 11.91
N TYR A 483 -15.97 -15.72 12.93
CA TYR A 483 -16.51 -16.19 14.20
C TYR A 483 -17.18 -15.06 14.99
N VAL A 484 -16.53 -13.91 15.08
CA VAL A 484 -17.11 -12.71 15.71
C VAL A 484 -18.41 -12.32 15.03
N MET A 485 -18.48 -12.39 13.70
CA MET A 485 -19.69 -12.03 12.96
C MET A 485 -20.86 -12.99 13.22
N LEU A 486 -20.59 -14.30 13.28
CA LEU A 486 -21.61 -15.30 13.68
C LEU A 486 -22.06 -15.11 15.14
N SER A 487 -21.09 -14.89 16.06
CA SER A 487 -21.41 -14.58 17.46
C SER A 487 -22.32 -13.34 17.56
N ASN A 488 -22.08 -12.31 16.74
CA ASN A 488 -22.92 -11.11 16.70
C ASN A 488 -24.32 -11.39 16.13
N ILE A 489 -24.46 -12.30 15.16
CA ILE A 489 -25.77 -12.71 14.63
C ILE A 489 -26.59 -13.39 15.73
N TYR A 490 -26.00 -14.32 16.47
CA TYR A 490 -26.66 -14.99 17.58
C TYR A 490 -27.01 -14.03 18.73
N ALA A 491 -26.10 -13.11 19.08
CA ALA A 491 -26.36 -12.12 20.12
C ALA A 491 -27.50 -11.18 19.77
N ASN A 492 -27.59 -10.72 18.49
CA ASN A 492 -28.73 -9.94 18.02
C ASN A 492 -30.07 -10.69 18.08
N ALA A 493 -30.03 -12.01 18.03
CA ALA A 493 -31.21 -12.87 18.14
C ALA A 493 -31.49 -13.33 19.58
N GLY A 494 -30.70 -12.91 20.58
CA GLY A 494 -30.83 -13.30 21.99
C GLY A 494 -30.39 -14.74 22.26
N MET A 495 -29.68 -15.40 21.35
CA MET A 495 -29.25 -16.81 21.45
C MET A 495 -27.90 -16.91 22.18
N TRP A 496 -27.90 -16.61 23.47
CA TRP A 496 -26.66 -16.48 24.28
C TRP A 496 -25.86 -17.77 24.43
N ASP A 497 -26.50 -18.95 24.46
CA ASP A 497 -25.81 -20.25 24.48
C ASP A 497 -24.97 -20.45 23.18
N ASN A 498 -25.54 -20.09 22.04
CA ASN A 498 -24.82 -20.14 20.76
C ASN A 498 -23.66 -19.15 20.72
N VAL A 499 -23.84 -17.95 21.29
CA VAL A 499 -22.76 -16.96 21.45
C VAL A 499 -21.60 -17.57 22.23
N LYS A 500 -21.91 -18.20 23.36
CA LYS A 500 -20.91 -18.85 24.21
C LYS A 500 -20.17 -19.97 23.47
N ALA A 501 -20.89 -20.83 22.76
CA ALA A 501 -20.32 -21.93 21.99
C ALA A 501 -19.35 -21.46 20.92
N VAL A 502 -19.70 -20.38 20.16
CA VAL A 502 -18.82 -19.81 19.15
C VAL A 502 -17.55 -19.18 19.77
N ARG A 503 -17.67 -18.50 20.92
CA ARG A 503 -16.53 -17.89 21.62
C ARG A 503 -15.57 -18.95 22.17
N GLU A 504 -16.10 -20.03 22.76
CA GLU A 504 -15.30 -21.19 23.20
C GLU A 504 -14.56 -21.84 22.01
N MET A 505 -15.22 -21.92 20.85
CA MET A 505 -14.58 -22.42 19.64
C MET A 505 -13.39 -21.53 19.21
N MET A 506 -13.51 -20.20 19.33
CA MET A 506 -12.41 -19.27 19.09
C MET A 506 -11.24 -19.48 20.07
N GLU A 507 -11.55 -19.59 21.36
CA GLU A 507 -10.55 -19.80 22.42
C GLU A 507 -9.78 -21.11 22.23
N ARG A 508 -10.47 -22.21 21.94
CA ARG A 508 -9.85 -23.54 21.64
C ARG A 508 -8.88 -23.47 20.45
N ARG A 509 -9.12 -22.54 19.51
CA ARG A 509 -8.24 -22.29 18.34
C ARG A 509 -7.18 -21.22 18.60
N GLY A 510 -7.05 -20.73 19.83
CA GLY A 510 -6.10 -19.66 20.20
C GLY A 510 -6.39 -18.29 19.59
N MET A 511 -7.61 -18.08 19.09
CA MET A 511 -8.01 -16.82 18.47
C MET A 511 -8.49 -15.81 19.51
N LYS A 512 -8.03 -14.55 19.42
CA LYS A 512 -8.47 -13.45 20.29
C LYS A 512 -9.26 -12.43 19.48
N LYS A 513 -10.36 -11.93 20.03
CA LYS A 513 -11.12 -10.84 19.41
C LYS A 513 -10.25 -9.59 19.29
N GLU A 514 -10.21 -9.01 18.09
CA GLU A 514 -9.51 -7.75 17.87
C GLU A 514 -10.17 -6.62 18.67
N VAL A 515 -9.35 -5.85 19.38
CA VAL A 515 -9.82 -4.73 20.20
C VAL A 515 -10.04 -3.50 19.32
N GLY A 516 -11.16 -2.81 19.51
CA GLY A 516 -11.46 -1.58 18.78
C GLY A 516 -10.52 -0.45 19.16
N CYS A 517 -9.73 0.03 18.19
CA CYS A 517 -8.80 1.13 18.34
C CYS A 517 -9.14 2.29 17.43
N SER A 518 -8.87 3.51 17.88
CA SER A 518 -8.98 4.72 17.08
C SER A 518 -7.71 5.56 17.21
N TRP A 519 -7.27 6.17 16.09
CA TRP A 519 -6.07 7.00 16.04
C TRP A 519 -6.40 8.42 15.60
N ILE A 520 -5.66 9.36 16.13
CA ILE A 520 -5.70 10.76 15.70
C ILE A 520 -4.28 11.34 15.68
N GLN A 521 -3.95 12.11 14.64
CA GLN A 521 -2.70 12.83 14.57
C GLN A 521 -2.90 14.27 15.06
N ILE A 522 -2.18 14.66 16.12
CA ILE A 522 -2.11 16.05 16.62
C ILE A 522 -0.64 16.45 16.77
N LYS A 523 -0.25 17.61 16.23
CA LYS A 523 1.12 18.15 16.30
C LYS A 523 2.20 17.09 15.96
N ASN A 524 2.03 16.38 14.84
CA ASN A 524 2.96 15.34 14.36
C ASN A 524 3.10 14.10 15.26
N ARG A 525 2.27 13.94 16.31
CA ARG A 525 2.20 12.73 17.14
C ARG A 525 0.89 11.99 16.86
N ILE A 526 0.97 10.67 16.81
CA ILE A 526 -0.19 9.80 16.70
C ILE A 526 -0.60 9.40 18.10
N HIS A 527 -1.87 9.67 18.43
CA HIS A 527 -2.49 9.29 19.70
C HIS A 527 -3.46 8.14 19.44
N THR A 528 -3.31 7.05 20.19
CA THR A 528 -4.11 5.84 20.05
C THR A 528 -5.07 5.71 21.24
N PHE A 529 -6.33 5.40 20.95
CA PHE A 529 -7.39 5.18 21.92
C PHE A 529 -7.96 3.77 21.74
N VAL A 530 -8.07 3.04 22.83
CA VAL A 530 -8.60 1.68 22.87
C VAL A 530 -9.98 1.72 23.48
N ALA A 531 -10.92 0.95 22.94
CA ALA A 531 -12.27 0.85 23.50
C ALA A 531 -12.23 0.34 24.94
N GLY A 532 -12.92 1.05 25.85
CA GLY A 532 -12.88 0.80 27.29
C GLY A 532 -11.62 1.27 28.03
N GLY A 533 -10.59 1.75 27.28
CA GLY A 533 -9.35 2.28 27.82
C GLY A 533 -9.42 3.77 28.18
N GLY A 534 -8.22 4.38 28.34
CA GLY A 534 -8.10 5.83 28.57
C GLY A 534 -8.58 6.28 29.96
N PHE A 535 -8.44 5.45 30.98
CA PHE A 535 -8.95 5.73 32.33
C PHE A 535 -8.41 7.05 32.89
N GLU A 536 -7.11 7.31 32.78
CA GLU A 536 -6.50 8.57 33.26
C GLU A 536 -7.05 9.77 32.49
N PHE A 537 -7.14 9.69 31.16
CA PHE A 537 -7.69 10.76 30.33
C PHE A 537 -9.17 11.04 30.66
N ARG A 538 -9.99 10.00 30.84
CA ARG A 538 -11.41 10.12 31.19
C ARG A 538 -11.63 10.74 32.56
N ASN A 539 -10.66 10.60 33.46
CA ASN A 539 -10.70 11.18 34.80
C ASN A 539 -10.15 12.62 34.86
N SER A 540 -9.52 13.11 33.79
CA SER A 540 -9.03 14.50 33.77
C SER A 540 -10.18 15.52 33.85
N ALA A 541 -9.88 16.67 34.39
CA ALA A 541 -10.87 17.77 34.55
C ALA A 541 -11.33 18.29 33.19
N GLU A 542 -10.40 18.39 32.22
CA GLU A 542 -10.65 18.83 30.86
C GLU A 542 -11.62 17.89 30.12
N TYR A 543 -11.37 16.56 30.23
CA TYR A 543 -12.28 15.59 29.64
C TYR A 543 -13.68 15.68 30.22
N LYS A 544 -13.80 15.69 31.55
CA LYS A 544 -15.11 15.78 32.25
C LYS A 544 -15.86 17.03 31.87
N LYS A 545 -15.18 18.17 31.75
CA LYS A 545 -15.79 19.43 31.33
C LYS A 545 -16.39 19.30 29.92
N VAL A 546 -15.58 18.96 28.91
CA VAL A 546 -16.02 18.83 27.52
C VAL A 546 -17.08 17.73 27.36
N TRP A 547 -16.92 16.62 28.08
CA TRP A 547 -17.88 15.53 28.05
C TRP A 547 -19.27 15.95 28.57
N ASN A 548 -19.33 16.69 29.69
CA ASN A 548 -20.58 17.18 30.25
C ASN A 548 -21.26 18.21 29.33
N GLU A 549 -20.47 19.11 28.74
CA GLU A 549 -21.00 20.05 27.72
C GLU A 549 -21.63 19.32 26.55
N LEU A 550 -20.93 18.30 26.03
CA LEU A 550 -21.45 17.47 24.94
C LEU A 550 -22.68 16.67 25.37
N LYS A 551 -22.70 16.13 26.60
CA LYS A 551 -23.85 15.37 27.14
C LYS A 551 -25.09 16.25 27.20
N ASN A 552 -24.99 17.46 27.76
CA ASN A 552 -26.07 18.41 27.82
C ASN A 552 -26.58 18.77 26.42
N ALA A 553 -25.67 19.00 25.47
CA ALA A 553 -26.05 19.26 24.09
C ALA A 553 -26.77 18.05 23.46
N MET A 554 -26.32 16.82 23.73
CA MET A 554 -26.96 15.59 23.24
C MET A 554 -28.41 15.44 23.76
N GLU A 555 -28.64 15.79 25.02
CA GLU A 555 -29.97 15.77 25.64
C GLU A 555 -30.92 16.76 24.94
N VAL A 556 -30.45 17.97 24.63
CA VAL A 556 -31.23 18.97 23.86
C VAL A 556 -31.62 18.45 22.46
N PHE A 557 -30.73 17.68 21.83
CA PHE A 557 -30.99 17.03 20.53
C PHE A 557 -31.76 15.70 20.66
N GLY A 558 -32.25 15.35 21.86
CA GLY A 558 -33.00 14.11 22.09
C GLY A 558 -32.23 12.85 21.80
N TYR A 559 -30.89 12.91 21.93
CA TYR A 559 -30.04 11.74 21.72
C TYR A 559 -30.13 10.81 22.93
N VAL A 560 -30.41 9.53 22.65
CA VAL A 560 -30.36 8.44 23.63
C VAL A 560 -29.34 7.42 23.13
N PRO A 561 -28.37 6.98 23.96
CA PRO A 561 -27.43 5.93 23.57
C PRO A 561 -28.13 4.66 23.12
N ARG A 562 -27.78 4.15 21.96
CA ARG A 562 -28.30 2.88 21.46
C ARG A 562 -27.51 1.71 22.06
N THR A 563 -28.10 1.10 23.08
CA THR A 563 -27.48 0.00 23.83
C THR A 563 -27.55 -1.33 23.09
N ASP A 564 -28.43 -1.46 22.08
CA ASP A 564 -28.54 -2.62 21.18
C ASP A 564 -27.25 -2.90 20.38
N VAL A 565 -26.37 -1.92 20.24
CA VAL A 565 -25.04 -2.13 19.62
C VAL A 565 -24.06 -2.89 20.53
N VAL A 566 -24.34 -2.98 21.81
CA VAL A 566 -23.53 -3.72 22.80
C VAL A 566 -24.03 -5.16 22.90
N LEU A 567 -23.35 -6.05 22.18
CA LEU A 567 -23.73 -7.46 22.06
C LEU A 567 -23.16 -8.30 23.21
N HIS A 568 -23.57 -7.94 24.43
CA HIS A 568 -23.24 -8.61 25.69
C HIS A 568 -24.46 -8.72 26.56
N ASP A 569 -24.57 -9.82 27.29
CA ASP A 569 -25.65 -10.08 28.24
C ASP A 569 -25.37 -9.39 29.57
N VAL A 570 -25.62 -8.10 29.63
CA VAL A 570 -25.45 -7.22 30.78
C VAL A 570 -26.63 -6.24 30.86
N ASN A 571 -26.85 -5.60 32.01
CA ASN A 571 -27.93 -4.64 32.16
C ASN A 571 -27.74 -3.39 31.27
N GLU A 572 -28.81 -2.66 31.01
CA GLU A 572 -28.83 -1.53 30.08
C GLU A 572 -27.93 -0.38 30.55
N GLU A 573 -27.75 -0.17 31.86
CA GLU A 573 -26.87 0.87 32.41
C GLU A 573 -25.41 0.59 32.08
N ILE A 574 -24.96 -0.67 32.22
CA ILE A 574 -23.62 -1.12 31.85
C ILE A 574 -23.41 -0.99 30.34
N LYS A 575 -24.43 -1.38 29.53
CA LYS A 575 -24.36 -1.19 28.07
C LYS A 575 -24.19 0.26 27.69
N ALA A 576 -24.97 1.17 28.28
CA ALA A 576 -24.87 2.60 28.04
C ALA A 576 -23.49 3.14 28.42
N MET A 577 -22.93 2.71 29.56
CA MET A 577 -21.57 3.09 29.96
C MET A 577 -20.52 2.59 28.96
N TRP A 578 -20.63 1.38 28.44
CA TRP A 578 -19.67 0.83 27.47
C TRP A 578 -19.74 1.56 26.13
N VAL A 579 -20.92 1.89 25.66
CA VAL A 579 -21.10 2.69 24.43
C VAL A 579 -20.42 4.05 24.56
N CYS A 580 -20.52 4.70 25.73
CA CYS A 580 -19.85 5.97 26.00
C CYS A 580 -18.32 5.87 26.01
N ALA A 581 -17.76 4.68 26.22
CA ALA A 581 -16.33 4.43 26.27
C ALA A 581 -15.73 3.90 24.93
N HIS A 582 -16.46 4.02 23.83
CA HIS A 582 -15.95 3.66 22.52
C HIS A 582 -14.78 4.56 22.12
N SER A 583 -13.77 3.96 21.46
CA SER A 583 -12.47 4.60 21.13
C SER A 583 -12.62 5.85 20.25
N GLU A 584 -13.60 5.87 19.33
CA GLU A 584 -13.86 7.03 18.48
C GLU A 584 -14.41 8.24 19.25
N ARG A 585 -15.17 8.02 20.32
CA ARG A 585 -15.63 9.11 21.19
C ARG A 585 -14.47 9.70 21.99
N LEU A 586 -13.61 8.83 22.52
CA LEU A 586 -12.40 9.26 23.23
C LEU A 586 -11.50 10.10 22.33
N ALA A 587 -11.23 9.62 21.11
CA ALA A 587 -10.44 10.34 20.11
C ALA A 587 -11.08 11.68 19.72
N THR A 588 -12.40 11.74 19.60
CA THR A 588 -13.12 12.98 19.28
C THR A 588 -12.99 14.00 20.40
N VAL A 589 -13.24 13.61 21.66
CA VAL A 589 -13.12 14.51 22.81
C VAL A 589 -11.68 15.00 22.98
N PHE A 590 -10.70 14.10 22.81
CA PHE A 590 -9.29 14.47 22.84
C PHE A 590 -8.95 15.52 21.79
N ALA A 591 -9.46 15.34 20.56
CA ALA A 591 -9.29 16.32 19.49
C ALA A 591 -9.92 17.67 19.81
N LEU A 592 -11.11 17.70 20.40
CA LEU A 592 -11.78 18.92 20.80
C LEU A 592 -10.98 19.73 21.82
N ILE A 593 -10.30 19.03 22.76
CA ILE A 593 -9.46 19.64 23.80
C ILE A 593 -8.15 20.18 23.20
N HIS A 594 -7.48 19.42 22.34
CA HIS A 594 -6.09 19.66 21.95
C HIS A 594 -5.92 20.33 20.57
N THR A 595 -7.00 20.70 19.89
CA THR A 595 -6.94 21.37 18.59
C THR A 595 -7.77 22.63 18.55
N SER A 596 -7.30 23.63 17.81
CA SER A 596 -7.99 24.94 17.70
C SER A 596 -9.37 24.81 17.11
N ILE A 597 -10.26 25.71 17.52
CA ILE A 597 -11.63 25.84 17.01
C ILE A 597 -11.61 25.99 15.49
N GLY A 598 -12.55 25.34 14.81
CA GLY A 598 -12.66 25.38 13.33
C GLY A 598 -11.73 24.41 12.61
N MET A 599 -10.68 23.85 13.24
CA MET A 599 -9.84 22.84 12.57
C MET A 599 -10.59 21.52 12.37
N PRO A 600 -10.53 20.90 11.18
CA PRO A 600 -11.11 19.58 10.94
C PRO A 600 -10.48 18.52 11.83
N ILE A 601 -11.29 17.65 12.42
CA ILE A 601 -10.86 16.48 13.21
C ILE A 601 -10.80 15.28 12.27
N ARG A 602 -9.66 14.53 12.29
CA ARG A 602 -9.51 13.31 11.50
C ARG A 602 -9.21 12.12 12.40
N ILE A 603 -10.06 11.11 12.33
CA ILE A 603 -9.98 9.90 13.16
C ILE A 603 -9.92 8.68 12.24
N THR A 604 -9.03 7.75 12.53
CA THR A 604 -9.00 6.44 11.90
C THR A 604 -9.40 5.37 12.91
N LYS A 605 -10.15 4.37 12.48
CA LYS A 605 -10.59 3.24 13.29
C LYS A 605 -10.30 1.92 12.59
N ASN A 606 -9.82 0.91 13.33
CA ASN A 606 -9.55 -0.44 12.82
C ASN A 606 -10.82 -1.27 12.60
N LEU A 607 -11.93 -0.90 13.18
CA LEU A 607 -13.22 -1.57 13.04
C LEU A 607 -14.25 -0.63 12.39
N ARG A 608 -15.37 -1.16 11.95
CA ARG A 608 -16.50 -0.34 11.49
C ARG A 608 -17.04 0.52 12.61
N VAL A 609 -17.38 1.75 12.30
CA VAL A 609 -18.08 2.62 13.24
C VAL A 609 -19.49 2.08 13.49
N CYS A 610 -19.89 1.98 14.76
CA CYS A 610 -21.23 1.56 15.12
C CYS A 610 -22.26 2.68 14.83
N VAL A 611 -23.51 2.29 14.66
CA VAL A 611 -24.62 3.25 14.36
C VAL A 611 -24.77 4.31 15.45
N ASP A 612 -24.50 3.96 16.69
CA ASP A 612 -24.59 4.89 17.82
C ASP A 612 -23.47 5.94 17.80
N CYS A 613 -22.21 5.54 17.65
CA CYS A 613 -21.09 6.48 17.48
C CYS A 613 -21.25 7.34 16.24
N HIS A 614 -21.79 6.79 15.14
CA HIS A 614 -22.07 7.56 13.95
C HIS A 614 -23.11 8.65 14.21
N ALA A 615 -24.21 8.34 14.90
CA ALA A 615 -25.24 9.31 15.30
C ALA A 615 -24.67 10.36 16.25
N TRP A 616 -23.88 9.94 17.25
CA TRP A 616 -23.23 10.82 18.21
C TRP A 616 -22.28 11.82 17.51
N ILE A 617 -21.42 11.35 16.60
CA ILE A 617 -20.48 12.22 15.86
C ILE A 617 -21.24 13.22 14.96
N LYS A 618 -22.37 12.84 14.37
CA LYS A 618 -23.24 13.78 13.64
C LYS A 618 -23.63 14.97 14.50
N ILE A 619 -24.12 14.70 15.71
CA ILE A 619 -24.53 15.74 16.65
C ILE A 619 -23.30 16.57 17.09
N VAL A 620 -22.18 15.92 17.44
CA VAL A 620 -20.93 16.65 17.78
C VAL A 620 -20.51 17.59 16.66
N SER A 621 -20.56 17.15 15.40
CA SER A 621 -20.22 18.01 14.27
C SER A 621 -21.15 19.23 14.15
N ARG A 622 -22.44 19.06 14.49
CA ARG A 622 -23.42 20.14 14.49
C ARG A 622 -23.17 21.12 15.63
N VAL A 623 -23.04 20.61 16.85
CA VAL A 623 -22.87 21.42 18.08
C VAL A 623 -21.55 22.22 18.04
N THR A 624 -20.47 21.61 17.57
CA THR A 624 -19.14 22.25 17.57
C THR A 624 -18.85 23.04 16.29
N GLY A 625 -19.70 22.94 15.27
CA GLY A 625 -19.47 23.53 13.94
C GLY A 625 -18.25 22.92 13.21
N ARG A 626 -17.69 21.82 13.73
CA ARG A 626 -16.45 21.25 13.21
C ARG A 626 -16.71 20.16 12.17
N VAL A 627 -15.89 20.15 11.12
CA VAL A 627 -15.84 19.02 10.19
C VAL A 627 -15.11 17.87 10.88
N ILE A 628 -15.75 16.71 10.97
CA ILE A 628 -15.16 15.49 11.51
C ILE A 628 -15.08 14.48 10.38
N VAL A 629 -13.89 14.00 10.09
CA VAL A 629 -13.61 12.97 9.08
C VAL A 629 -13.21 11.71 9.81
N LEU A 630 -14.04 10.68 9.76
CA LEU A 630 -13.77 9.38 10.35
C LEU A 630 -13.56 8.37 9.24
N ARG A 631 -12.41 7.70 9.25
CA ARG A 631 -12.12 6.54 8.42
C ARG A 631 -12.34 5.26 9.22
N ASP A 632 -13.23 4.42 8.77
CA ASP A 632 -13.34 3.04 9.25
C ASP A 632 -12.65 2.06 8.28
N THR A 633 -12.79 0.76 8.50
CA THR A 633 -12.16 -0.27 7.66
C THR A 633 -12.53 -0.18 6.19
N ASN A 634 -13.68 0.40 5.85
CA ASN A 634 -14.24 0.31 4.51
C ASN A 634 -14.32 1.65 3.79
N ARG A 635 -14.52 2.75 4.51
CA ARG A 635 -14.82 4.04 3.89
C ARG A 635 -14.60 5.24 4.81
N PHE A 636 -14.72 6.42 4.23
CA PHE A 636 -14.75 7.69 4.96
C PHE A 636 -16.17 8.14 5.26
N HIS A 637 -16.34 8.68 6.46
CA HIS A 637 -17.53 9.37 6.92
C HIS A 637 -17.14 10.84 7.14
N HIS A 638 -17.64 11.73 6.30
CA HIS A 638 -17.46 13.18 6.44
C HIS A 638 -18.67 13.76 7.13
N PHE A 639 -18.50 14.13 8.39
CA PHE A 639 -19.54 14.78 9.17
C PHE A 639 -19.38 16.29 9.10
N ARG A 640 -20.43 16.95 8.66
CA ARG A 640 -20.50 18.40 8.57
C ARG A 640 -21.90 18.86 8.91
N GLU A 641 -22.03 19.81 9.86
CA GLU A 641 -23.31 20.40 10.24
C GLU A 641 -24.43 19.39 10.56
N GLY A 642 -24.05 18.26 11.16
CA GLY A 642 -24.99 17.19 11.50
C GLY A 642 -25.33 16.23 10.36
N ALA A 643 -24.80 16.43 9.15
CA ALA A 643 -24.94 15.52 8.02
C ALA A 643 -23.69 14.63 7.87
N CYS A 644 -23.85 13.48 7.21
CA CYS A 644 -22.73 12.60 6.85
C CYS A 644 -22.77 12.27 5.36
N SER A 645 -21.58 12.28 4.70
CA SER A 645 -21.45 11.92 3.28
C SER A 645 -21.78 10.46 2.99
N SER A 646 -21.70 9.59 4.00
CA SER A 646 -21.92 8.15 3.88
C SER A 646 -22.99 7.70 4.85
N PRO A 647 -24.25 7.56 4.42
CA PRO A 647 -25.34 7.14 5.29
C PRO A 647 -25.13 5.70 5.72
N ILE A 648 -25.14 5.42 7.03
CA ILE A 648 -25.12 4.07 7.60
C ILE A 648 -26.55 3.49 7.63
N GLU A 649 -27.56 4.34 7.88
CA GLU A 649 -28.98 4.03 7.84
C GLU A 649 -29.77 5.29 7.47
N LYS A 650 -30.98 5.11 6.94
CA LYS A 650 -32.00 6.17 6.86
C LYS A 650 -32.55 6.49 8.26
N LEU A 651 -31.69 6.75 9.24
CA LEU A 651 -32.13 7.39 10.48
C LEU A 651 -32.46 8.84 10.15
N GLN A 652 -33.69 9.06 9.75
CA GLN A 652 -34.27 10.39 9.63
C GLN A 652 -34.45 10.95 11.04
N PHE A 653 -33.60 11.88 11.42
CA PHE A 653 -33.92 12.92 12.35
C PHE A 653 -34.31 14.14 11.49
N PRO A 654 -35.60 14.23 11.00
CA PRO A 654 -36.03 15.27 10.04
C PRO A 654 -35.85 16.68 10.59
N TRP A 655 -35.84 16.81 11.91
CA TRP A 655 -35.76 18.08 12.63
C TRP A 655 -34.31 18.59 12.84
N ILE A 656 -33.28 17.73 12.71
CA ILE A 656 -31.87 18.18 12.80
C ILE A 656 -31.49 19.12 11.65
N ALA A 657 -32.15 19.02 10.50
CA ALA A 657 -31.84 19.83 9.32
C ALA A 657 -32.30 21.30 9.45
N HIS A 658 -33.22 21.60 10.36
CA HIS A 658 -33.90 22.92 10.41
C HIS A 658 -33.38 23.85 11.50
N ILE A 659 -32.55 23.39 12.45
CA ILE A 659 -32.01 24.25 13.50
C ILE A 659 -30.73 24.93 13.01
N LYS A 660 -30.77 26.21 12.66
CA LYS A 660 -29.62 27.05 12.41
C LYS A 660 -28.97 27.49 13.72
N LEU A 661 -27.79 27.01 14.04
CA LEU A 661 -26.99 27.51 15.15
C LEU A 661 -25.99 28.56 14.64
N PRO A 662 -25.80 29.69 15.33
CA PRO A 662 -24.70 30.61 15.00
C PRO A 662 -23.33 29.95 15.31
N ASN A 663 -22.28 30.40 14.63
CA ASN A 663 -20.92 29.95 14.87
C ASN A 663 -20.46 30.36 16.27
N ALA A 664 -20.53 29.45 17.24
CA ALA A 664 -20.11 29.70 18.60
C ALA A 664 -18.95 28.83 19.04
N SER A 665 -18.04 29.42 19.78
CA SER A 665 -16.93 28.72 20.45
C SER A 665 -17.42 28.00 21.72
N ILE A 666 -16.77 26.92 22.11
CA ILE A 666 -17.12 26.12 23.30
C ILE A 666 -17.34 26.93 24.59
N PRO A 667 -16.64 28.05 24.86
CA PRO A 667 -16.93 28.89 26.02
C PRO A 667 -18.32 29.56 26.04
N HIS A 668 -18.93 29.74 24.87
CA HIS A 668 -20.28 30.32 24.76
C HIS A 668 -21.39 29.27 24.53
N LEU A 669 -21.07 28.00 24.63
CA LEU A 669 -22.05 26.92 24.44
C LEU A 669 -23.16 26.97 25.49
N TYR A 670 -22.84 27.42 26.72
CA TYR A 670 -23.80 27.54 27.82
C TYR A 670 -24.86 28.63 27.55
N ASP A 671 -24.44 29.79 27.06
CA ASP A 671 -25.32 30.89 26.70
C ASP A 671 -26.20 30.54 25.49
N LEU A 672 -25.65 29.76 24.54
CA LEU A 672 -26.36 29.31 23.36
C LEU A 672 -27.37 28.22 23.69
N LEU A 673 -27.06 27.30 24.61
CA LEU A 673 -27.96 26.25 25.09
C LEU A 673 -29.14 26.84 25.86
N HIS A 674 -28.89 27.89 26.63
CA HIS A 674 -29.97 28.60 27.36
C HIS A 674 -30.90 29.32 26.39
N SER A 675 -30.39 29.95 25.34
CA SER A 675 -31.16 30.58 24.28
C SER A 675 -31.95 29.58 23.42
N LEU A 676 -31.37 28.40 23.15
CA LEU A 676 -32.01 27.30 22.43
C LEU A 676 -33.12 26.62 23.26
N MET A 677 -32.92 26.45 24.57
CA MET A 677 -33.97 25.94 25.47
C MET A 677 -35.18 26.88 25.46
N LEU A 678 -34.96 28.19 25.47
CA LEU A 678 -36.05 29.17 25.37
C LEU A 678 -36.79 29.10 24.02
N VAL A 679 -36.07 28.95 22.91
CA VAL A 679 -36.70 28.81 21.57
C VAL A 679 -37.47 27.49 21.45
N LEU A 680 -36.93 26.37 21.97
CA LEU A 680 -37.61 25.07 21.97
C LEU A 680 -38.83 25.03 22.89
N LEU A 681 -38.76 25.70 24.04
CA LEU A 681 -39.92 25.83 24.93
C LEU A 681 -41.05 26.69 24.29
N VAL A 682 -40.69 27.70 23.50
CA VAL A 682 -41.65 28.51 22.74
C VAL A 682 -42.23 27.70 21.59
N GLU A 683 -41.43 26.92 20.82
CA GLU A 683 -41.95 26.08 19.74
C GLU A 683 -42.78 24.89 20.24
N LEU A 684 -42.34 24.23 21.31
CA LEU A 684 -43.15 23.17 21.95
C LEU A 684 -44.45 23.72 22.59
N GLY A 685 -44.36 24.90 23.18
CA GLY A 685 -45.55 25.61 23.65
C GLY A 685 -46.50 25.94 22.51
N TYR A 686 -46.00 26.38 21.38
CA TYR A 686 -46.79 26.68 20.18
C TYR A 686 -47.44 25.43 19.54
N GLN A 687 -46.69 24.31 19.49
CA GLN A 687 -47.24 23.04 19.02
C GLN A 687 -48.24 22.41 19.98
N TYR A 688 -48.06 22.56 21.28
CA TYR A 688 -49.02 22.13 22.29
C TYR A 688 -50.30 22.96 22.23
N TYR A 689 -50.17 24.29 22.04
CA TYR A 689 -51.31 25.21 21.87
C TYR A 689 -52.07 24.98 20.56
N SER A 690 -51.34 24.75 19.48
CA SER A 690 -51.88 24.44 18.14
C SER A 690 -52.63 23.10 18.06
N LYS A 691 -52.18 22.08 18.84
CA LYS A 691 -52.84 20.77 18.91
C LYS A 691 -54.12 20.77 19.78
N ASN A 692 -54.20 21.61 20.81
CA ASN A 692 -55.29 21.59 21.73
C ASN A 692 -56.38 22.63 21.42
N HIS A 693 -56.19 23.56 20.45
CA HIS A 693 -57.14 24.61 20.12
C HIS A 693 -57.59 24.64 18.64
N LYS A 694 -57.61 23.48 17.95
CA LYS A 694 -58.18 23.39 16.59
C LYS A 694 -59.67 23.33 16.49
N SER A 695 -60.47 23.67 17.55
CA SER A 695 -61.91 23.57 17.52
C SER A 695 -62.66 24.89 17.73
N HIS A 696 -62.09 26.05 17.70
CA HIS A 696 -62.84 27.31 17.69
C HIS A 696 -62.00 28.46 17.14
N TRP A 697 -62.06 28.70 15.84
CA TRP A 697 -61.90 30.07 15.29
C TRP A 697 -62.70 30.24 14.05
N ASN A 698 -63.91 30.85 14.30
CA ASN A 698 -64.58 31.60 13.29
C ASN A 698 -64.25 33.08 13.48
N SER A 699 -63.86 33.67 12.36
CA SER A 699 -63.85 35.11 12.02
C SER A 699 -64.13 36.14 13.12
N SER A 700 -63.14 36.96 13.36
CA SER A 700 -63.19 38.45 13.31
C SER A 700 -62.20 39.07 14.31
N THR A 701 -61.60 40.15 13.83
CA THR A 701 -60.76 41.13 14.52
C THR A 701 -59.25 40.86 14.53
N GLY A 702 -58.55 41.57 13.66
CA GLY A 702 -57.16 41.86 13.76
C GLY A 702 -56.82 42.66 15.01
N ILE A 703 -55.65 42.44 15.55
CA ILE A 703 -54.74 43.41 16.17
C ILE A 703 -53.43 42.70 16.47
N LEU A 704 -52.40 43.37 16.10
CA LEU A 704 -50.94 43.20 16.39
C LEU A 704 -50.57 42.58 17.75
N PHE A 705 -49.67 41.64 17.73
CA PHE A 705 -48.38 41.74 18.48
C PHE A 705 -47.36 40.82 17.84
#